data_0808b121ae4d8269ed008cd8e1014325
#
_entry.id   0808b121ae4d8269ed008cd8e1014325
#
_cell.length_a   1.000
_cell.length_b   1.000
_cell.length_c   1.000
_cell.angle_alpha   90.00
_cell.angle_beta   90.00
_cell.angle_gamma   90.00
#
_symmetry.space_group_name_H-M   'P 1'
#
loop_
_entity.id
_entity.type
_entity.pdbx_description
1 polymer ?
#
loop_
_entity_poly.entity_id
_entity_poly.type
_entity_poly.pdbx_seq_one_letter_code
_entity_poly.pdbx_strand_id
1 'polypeptide(L)'
;MATIKDIAKEAKVSPATVSNVLNGKDNVSSDKIQRVMQVVEEMGYAINEKAQNLRKGAAKVLAVVVPNIYDKTYIDFFSHFKDYAERREYVVDLYITNDNGDYEKKQIQRIKSRMTEGVAVFTSISDGSKPYFEAGFSKEDVIFISCKQSYSSKFIGYDGRQVGENIAKRVLSGGYKKVALLTGPLTNTSKKEFYDSFFERINNSDKISEIYGLITTEQCSHQSVVKIFTHMCPDVVVTDSLSLAEIIKAVYQNFYSNNPMDIISLSPVYTVPEMDIIKYEIDYRKMGIEAASYLINRNWESSNEIIIQPKGFSDWQRLRANSEEKVLNVLSIGSPTTSALKTVVNLYEYNTGVKIRITELHSESMYDLMKNWGPELSYDIVRMGKDWFPNFGKLVFEPLSSIDREITSVLDGYLPNALRNYAYLDEEIYALPGTPSIQLLFYRKDLFEDTRVKRLYYEMYKQTLEVPKTFEEYNQIARFFTRRFNNESPVEYGCTFTSGEPELVGVEFLMRYFSHSETLIDEKGDIFYSIEAAEKALKETSDSWNCSSKEKHMWWTDTAKEFAEGNTAMSIHMINHVSGFVGTDSKVRGKLGWSVVPGNNPMLGGSVLGISKYSNNKEEALRFLKWLSRDDIGTATVLLGGMSAKNAAYDDAEVNNSYPWLDYAKKCFENSRGNYCPTKDGEKVVLKELQNLLGLAVREGIMGNIDMDNVIKFARSSYERIKKKRNDKF
;
A
#
# COMPACT_ATOMS: atom_id res chain seq x y z
N MET A 1 16.22 39.03 7.84
CA MET A 1 16.37 37.76 7.13
C MET A 1 17.72 37.77 6.43
N ALA A 2 18.48 36.70 6.59
CA ALA A 2 19.76 36.54 5.88
C ALA A 2 19.49 36.51 4.37
N THR A 3 20.42 37.05 3.59
CA THR A 3 20.39 37.08 2.12
C THR A 3 21.51 36.24 1.52
N ILE A 4 21.38 35.85 0.25
CA ILE A 4 22.49 35.15 -0.48
C ILE A 4 23.81 35.95 -0.40
N LYS A 5 23.76 37.28 -0.33
CA LYS A 5 24.96 38.12 -0.18
C LYS A 5 25.58 38.00 1.21
N ASP A 6 24.75 37.86 2.26
CA ASP A 6 25.24 37.70 3.62
C ASP A 6 25.89 36.33 3.81
N ILE A 7 25.27 35.27 3.27
CA ILE A 7 25.86 33.93 3.25
C ILE A 7 27.18 33.91 2.48
N ALA A 8 27.23 34.57 1.32
CA ALA A 8 28.42 34.62 0.49
C ALA A 8 29.61 35.31 1.23
N LYS A 9 29.29 36.36 1.98
CA LYS A 9 30.26 37.08 2.79
C LYS A 9 30.80 36.22 3.93
N GLU A 10 29.94 35.53 4.67
CA GLU A 10 30.28 34.70 5.82
C GLU A 10 31.02 33.42 5.39
N ALA A 11 30.55 32.75 4.35
CA ALA A 11 31.18 31.57 3.77
C ALA A 11 32.48 31.90 2.95
N LYS A 12 32.81 33.17 2.77
CA LYS A 12 33.95 33.67 1.97
C LYS A 12 33.96 33.11 0.55
N VAL A 13 32.82 33.13 -0.12
CA VAL A 13 32.64 32.72 -1.52
C VAL A 13 31.87 33.78 -2.31
N SER A 14 31.78 33.62 -3.63
CA SER A 14 30.96 34.55 -4.43
C SER A 14 29.45 34.25 -4.25
N PRO A 15 28.56 35.26 -4.41
CA PRO A 15 27.10 35.03 -4.43
C PRO A 15 26.67 34.02 -5.49
N ALA A 16 27.39 33.93 -6.63
CA ALA A 16 27.18 32.92 -7.64
C ALA A 16 27.52 31.50 -7.13
N THR A 17 28.55 31.34 -6.32
CA THR A 17 28.92 30.08 -5.68
C THR A 17 27.82 29.65 -4.69
N VAL A 18 27.31 30.55 -3.84
CA VAL A 18 26.18 30.25 -2.94
C VAL A 18 24.95 29.82 -3.73
N SER A 19 24.60 30.56 -4.79
CA SER A 19 23.49 30.20 -5.66
C SER A 19 23.65 28.82 -6.33
N ASN A 20 24.87 28.49 -6.77
CA ASN A 20 25.17 27.20 -7.36
C ASN A 20 25.05 26.05 -6.33
N VAL A 21 25.56 26.26 -5.10
CA VAL A 21 25.44 25.30 -4.00
C VAL A 21 23.95 25.06 -3.65
N LEU A 22 23.18 26.13 -3.44
CA LEU A 22 21.76 26.06 -3.08
C LEU A 22 20.87 25.46 -4.19
N ASN A 23 21.32 25.52 -5.45
CA ASN A 23 20.65 24.92 -6.59
C ASN A 23 21.22 23.53 -6.99
N GLY A 24 22.12 22.95 -6.18
CA GLY A 24 22.69 21.62 -6.42
C GLY A 24 23.52 21.48 -7.70
N LYS A 25 24.19 22.56 -8.17
CA LYS A 25 25.01 22.49 -9.37
C LYS A 25 26.37 21.88 -9.09
N ASP A 26 26.81 20.96 -9.95
CA ASP A 26 28.04 20.14 -9.79
C ASP A 26 29.38 20.85 -9.97
N ASN A 27 29.40 22.18 -10.16
CA ASN A 27 30.62 22.95 -10.46
C ASN A 27 31.28 23.60 -9.23
N VAL A 28 30.93 23.15 -8.02
CA VAL A 28 31.50 23.66 -6.76
C VAL A 28 32.20 22.53 -6.01
N SER A 29 33.40 22.80 -5.43
CA SER A 29 34.12 21.78 -4.64
C SER A 29 33.43 21.46 -3.32
N SER A 30 33.62 20.23 -2.82
CA SER A 30 33.03 19.73 -1.56
C SER A 30 33.29 20.64 -0.35
N ASP A 31 34.51 21.19 -0.22
CA ASP A 31 34.87 22.13 0.84
C ASP A 31 34.09 23.44 0.81
N LYS A 32 33.80 23.97 -0.40
CA LYS A 32 32.99 25.18 -0.55
C LYS A 32 31.52 24.89 -0.27
N ILE A 33 31.04 23.72 -0.69
CA ILE A 33 29.67 23.27 -0.38
C ILE A 33 29.50 23.17 1.13
N GLN A 34 30.43 22.54 1.84
CA GLN A 34 30.38 22.39 3.30
C GLN A 34 30.33 23.73 4.01
N ARG A 35 31.22 24.68 3.65
CA ARG A 35 31.23 26.01 4.25
C ARG A 35 29.95 26.79 4.01
N VAL A 36 29.42 26.74 2.79
CA VAL A 36 28.16 27.42 2.47
C VAL A 36 26.98 26.80 3.23
N MET A 37 26.88 25.48 3.28
CA MET A 37 25.77 24.79 3.99
C MET A 37 25.83 25.03 5.50
N GLN A 38 27.03 25.05 6.10
CA GLN A 38 27.19 25.39 7.51
C GLN A 38 26.69 26.79 7.82
N VAL A 39 27.06 27.79 7.00
CA VAL A 39 26.62 29.18 7.17
C VAL A 39 25.10 29.31 6.93
N VAL A 40 24.55 28.59 5.99
CA VAL A 40 23.10 28.53 5.74
C VAL A 40 22.34 28.03 6.98
N GLU A 41 22.84 26.99 7.64
CA GLU A 41 22.27 26.43 8.86
C GLU A 41 22.42 27.41 10.05
N GLU A 42 23.62 27.94 10.27
CA GLU A 42 23.89 28.91 11.35
C GLU A 42 23.09 30.21 11.21
N MET A 43 22.82 30.66 9.98
CA MET A 43 22.04 31.88 9.71
C MET A 43 20.53 31.61 9.59
N GLY A 44 20.07 30.35 9.68
CA GLY A 44 18.68 29.98 9.51
C GLY A 44 18.09 30.41 8.16
N TYR A 45 18.88 30.36 7.08
CA TYR A 45 18.43 30.79 5.77
C TYR A 45 17.56 29.75 5.10
N ALA A 46 16.28 30.11 4.80
CA ALA A 46 15.40 29.30 3.98
C ALA A 46 15.33 29.87 2.55
N ILE A 47 15.41 29.01 1.56
CA ILE A 47 15.24 29.38 0.14
C ILE A 47 13.83 29.94 -0.04
N ASN A 48 13.69 31.13 -0.60
CA ASN A 48 12.39 31.69 -0.93
C ASN A 48 11.88 31.08 -2.23
N GLU A 49 11.16 29.96 -2.11
CA GLU A 49 10.55 29.24 -3.24
C GLU A 49 9.61 30.12 -4.08
N LYS A 50 8.92 31.09 -3.44
CA LYS A 50 8.08 32.06 -4.15
C LYS A 50 8.86 32.93 -5.14
N ALA A 51 10.07 33.35 -4.74
CA ALA A 51 10.94 34.14 -5.61
C ALA A 51 11.55 33.30 -6.76
N GLN A 52 11.73 32.03 -6.54
CA GLN A 52 12.22 31.07 -7.53
C GLN A 52 11.13 30.72 -8.56
N ASN A 53 9.92 30.49 -8.10
CA ASN A 53 8.75 30.16 -8.95
C ASN A 53 8.30 31.36 -9.79
N LEU A 54 8.33 32.58 -9.25
CA LEU A 54 8.09 33.82 -10.00
C LEU A 54 9.10 34.03 -11.15
N ARG A 55 10.34 33.57 -11.00
CA ARG A 55 11.35 33.66 -12.09
C ARG A 55 11.16 32.58 -13.16
N LYS A 56 10.50 31.48 -12.83
CA LYS A 56 10.19 30.36 -13.77
C LYS A 56 8.88 30.53 -14.52
N GLY A 57 8.04 31.56 -14.19
CA GLY A 57 6.87 31.97 -14.96
C GLY A 57 5.63 31.09 -14.84
N ALA A 58 5.60 30.09 -13.95
CA ALA A 58 4.41 29.28 -13.68
C ALA A 58 4.38 28.85 -12.21
N ALA A 59 3.42 29.34 -11.46
CA ALA A 59 3.13 28.79 -10.13
C ALA A 59 2.21 27.58 -10.34
N LYS A 60 2.76 26.37 -10.38
CA LYS A 60 1.96 25.13 -10.40
C LYS A 60 1.27 24.93 -9.05
N VAL A 61 0.22 25.69 -8.76
CA VAL A 61 -0.54 25.62 -7.52
C VAL A 61 -1.99 25.27 -7.79
N LEU A 62 -2.50 24.25 -7.14
CA LEU A 62 -3.90 23.89 -7.10
C LEU A 62 -4.47 24.11 -5.70
N ALA A 63 -5.78 24.30 -5.58
CA ALA A 63 -6.46 24.41 -4.30
C ALA A 63 -7.55 23.36 -4.16
N VAL A 64 -7.70 22.84 -2.94
CA VAL A 64 -8.84 22.02 -2.54
C VAL A 64 -9.56 22.76 -1.41
N VAL A 65 -10.87 22.94 -1.55
CA VAL A 65 -11.74 23.59 -0.57
C VAL A 65 -12.71 22.57 -0.01
N VAL A 66 -12.67 22.34 1.30
CA VAL A 66 -13.49 21.35 2.01
C VAL A 66 -14.22 21.97 3.20
N PRO A 67 -15.37 21.42 3.62
CA PRO A 67 -16.06 21.87 4.82
C PRO A 67 -15.22 21.68 6.09
N ASN A 68 -14.60 20.52 6.26
CA ASN A 68 -13.80 20.16 7.43
C ASN A 68 -12.74 19.09 7.10
N ILE A 69 -11.92 18.73 8.09
CA ILE A 69 -10.90 17.68 8.00
C ILE A 69 -11.16 16.50 8.95
N TYR A 70 -12.34 16.42 9.55
CA TYR A 70 -12.70 15.33 10.47
C TYR A 70 -13.43 14.21 9.75
N ASP A 71 -14.17 14.52 8.68
CA ASP A 71 -14.87 13.54 7.88
C ASP A 71 -13.89 12.85 6.90
N LYS A 72 -13.83 11.53 6.98
CA LYS A 72 -12.99 10.70 6.11
C LYS A 72 -13.26 10.93 4.62
N THR A 73 -14.46 11.32 4.24
CA THR A 73 -14.84 11.71 2.88
C THR A 73 -13.89 12.75 2.29
N TYR A 74 -13.68 13.85 3.04
CA TYR A 74 -12.84 14.96 2.57
C TYR A 74 -11.36 14.65 2.61
N ILE A 75 -10.93 13.89 3.63
CA ILE A 75 -9.54 13.45 3.76
C ILE A 75 -9.17 12.50 2.61
N ASP A 76 -10.04 11.53 2.31
CA ASP A 76 -9.80 10.54 1.26
C ASP A 76 -9.74 11.21 -0.12
N PHE A 77 -10.68 12.11 -0.41
CA PHE A 77 -10.63 12.95 -1.60
C PHE A 77 -9.32 13.74 -1.70
N PHE A 78 -8.99 14.51 -0.64
CA PHE A 78 -7.83 15.40 -0.62
C PHE A 78 -6.51 14.64 -0.79
N SER A 79 -6.35 13.53 -0.08
CA SER A 79 -5.11 12.75 -0.14
C SER A 79 -4.82 12.25 -1.55
N HIS A 80 -5.82 11.71 -2.24
CA HIS A 80 -5.65 11.21 -3.60
C HIS A 80 -5.52 12.33 -4.65
N PHE A 81 -6.23 13.44 -4.46
CA PHE A 81 -6.05 14.65 -5.28
C PHE A 81 -4.61 15.16 -5.17
N LYS A 82 -4.13 15.30 -3.93
CA LYS A 82 -2.79 15.78 -3.62
C LYS A 82 -1.72 14.86 -4.20
N ASP A 83 -1.80 13.55 -3.96
CA ASP A 83 -0.84 12.58 -4.49
C ASP A 83 -0.74 12.63 -6.02
N TYR A 84 -1.89 12.72 -6.69
CA TYR A 84 -1.92 12.83 -8.15
C TYR A 84 -1.24 14.11 -8.65
N ALA A 85 -1.48 15.23 -7.97
CA ALA A 85 -0.94 16.55 -8.32
C ALA A 85 0.57 16.66 -8.00
N GLU A 86 1.01 16.21 -6.83
CA GLU A 86 2.42 16.27 -6.41
C GLU A 86 3.34 15.42 -7.30
N ARG A 87 2.88 14.25 -7.77
CA ARG A 87 3.62 13.45 -8.77
C ARG A 87 3.84 14.19 -10.11
N ARG A 88 3.15 15.32 -10.33
CA ARG A 88 3.27 16.20 -11.50
C ARG A 88 3.84 17.58 -11.16
N GLU A 89 4.48 17.66 -10.00
CA GLU A 89 5.15 18.86 -9.49
C GLU A 89 4.20 20.04 -9.17
N TYR A 90 2.92 19.76 -8.91
CA TYR A 90 1.98 20.77 -8.42
C TYR A 90 2.00 20.83 -6.89
N VAL A 91 1.91 22.03 -6.34
CA VAL A 91 1.65 22.27 -4.91
C VAL A 91 0.14 22.31 -4.69
N VAL A 92 -0.36 21.68 -3.64
CA VAL A 92 -1.78 21.68 -3.31
C VAL A 92 -2.02 22.40 -2.00
N ASP A 93 -2.76 23.52 -2.05
CA ASP A 93 -3.23 24.26 -0.87
C ASP A 93 -4.59 23.73 -0.42
N LEU A 94 -4.75 23.48 0.88
CA LEU A 94 -6.03 23.07 1.48
C LEU A 94 -6.69 24.26 2.20
N TYR A 95 -7.99 24.48 1.94
CA TYR A 95 -8.81 25.50 2.57
C TYR A 95 -10.03 24.87 3.24
N ILE A 96 -10.25 25.21 4.51
CA ILE A 96 -11.36 24.68 5.32
C ILE A 96 -12.39 25.78 5.50
N THR A 97 -13.67 25.49 5.24
CA THR A 97 -14.77 26.47 5.27
C THR A 97 -15.67 26.35 6.49
N ASN A 98 -15.61 25.26 7.25
CA ASN A 98 -16.49 24.94 8.38
C ASN A 98 -17.99 25.05 8.02
N ASP A 99 -18.36 24.57 6.82
CA ASP A 99 -19.73 24.68 6.27
C ASP A 99 -20.28 26.13 6.25
N ASN A 100 -19.40 27.14 6.21
CA ASN A 100 -19.77 28.55 6.24
C ASN A 100 -19.53 29.24 4.90
N GLY A 101 -20.62 29.53 4.17
CA GLY A 101 -20.54 30.14 2.84
C GLY A 101 -19.94 31.54 2.83
N ASP A 102 -20.10 32.34 3.90
CA ASP A 102 -19.49 33.67 3.96
C ASP A 102 -17.98 33.57 4.24
N TYR A 103 -17.58 32.58 5.00
CA TYR A 103 -16.15 32.30 5.18
C TYR A 103 -15.53 31.76 3.88
N GLU A 104 -16.24 30.89 3.15
CA GLU A 104 -15.80 30.43 1.82
C GLU A 104 -15.56 31.59 0.85
N LYS A 105 -16.49 32.57 0.78
CA LYS A 105 -16.32 33.79 -0.03
C LYS A 105 -15.02 34.54 0.27
N LYS A 106 -14.64 34.62 1.56
CA LYS A 106 -13.37 35.24 1.97
C LYS A 106 -12.16 34.42 1.53
N GLN A 107 -12.26 33.08 1.55
CA GLN A 107 -11.17 32.22 1.08
C GLN A 107 -10.98 32.34 -0.43
N ILE A 108 -12.02 32.48 -1.22
CA ILE A 108 -11.93 32.61 -2.69
C ILE A 108 -10.95 33.71 -3.10
N GLN A 109 -11.02 34.89 -2.44
CA GLN A 109 -10.09 35.98 -2.72
C GLN A 109 -8.63 35.63 -2.35
N ARG A 110 -8.43 34.89 -1.26
CA ARG A 110 -7.09 34.40 -0.87
C ARG A 110 -6.55 33.38 -1.86
N ILE A 111 -7.39 32.43 -2.33
CA ILE A 111 -7.02 31.43 -3.33
C ILE A 111 -6.56 32.15 -4.61
N LYS A 112 -7.34 33.11 -5.09
CA LYS A 112 -7.00 33.87 -6.31
C LYS A 112 -5.69 34.65 -6.17
N SER A 113 -5.46 35.30 -4.99
CA SER A 113 -4.23 36.05 -4.73
C SER A 113 -2.96 35.20 -4.70
N ARG A 114 -3.06 33.89 -4.58
CA ARG A 114 -1.95 32.95 -4.63
C ARG A 114 -1.59 32.45 -6.04
N MET A 115 -2.23 33.01 -7.06
CA MET A 115 -2.06 32.59 -8.47
C MET A 115 -2.43 31.10 -8.67
N THR A 116 -3.44 30.63 -7.96
CA THR A 116 -3.93 29.25 -8.08
C THR A 116 -4.47 29.00 -9.47
N GLU A 117 -4.00 27.93 -10.12
CA GLU A 117 -4.37 27.58 -11.50
C GLU A 117 -5.70 26.82 -11.58
N GLY A 118 -6.09 26.13 -10.49
CA GLY A 118 -7.32 25.37 -10.45
C GLY A 118 -7.80 25.07 -9.03
N VAL A 119 -9.12 24.92 -8.87
CA VAL A 119 -9.79 24.72 -7.58
C VAL A 119 -10.75 23.55 -7.67
N ALA A 120 -10.63 22.58 -6.77
CA ALA A 120 -11.66 21.57 -6.51
C ALA A 120 -12.39 21.94 -5.21
N VAL A 121 -13.72 22.04 -5.24
CA VAL A 121 -14.46 22.58 -4.11
C VAL A 121 -15.70 21.77 -3.73
N PHE A 122 -15.80 21.42 -2.45
CA PHE A 122 -17.05 21.04 -1.78
C PHE A 122 -17.67 22.33 -1.22
N THR A 123 -18.45 23.00 -2.04
CA THR A 123 -18.94 24.35 -1.68
C THR A 123 -20.04 24.31 -0.62
N SER A 124 -19.96 25.26 0.32
CA SER A 124 -21.00 25.55 1.32
C SER A 124 -21.97 26.65 0.84
N ILE A 125 -21.83 27.13 -0.41
CA ILE A 125 -22.65 28.19 -1.00
C ILE A 125 -23.65 27.55 -1.94
N SER A 126 -24.94 27.90 -1.81
CA SER A 126 -26.03 27.30 -2.61
C SER A 126 -25.89 27.55 -4.12
N ASP A 127 -25.36 28.72 -4.52
CA ASP A 127 -24.89 29.02 -5.88
C ASP A 127 -23.41 29.41 -5.81
N GLY A 128 -22.57 28.40 -5.60
CA GLY A 128 -21.13 28.57 -5.39
C GLY A 128 -20.40 29.00 -6.65
N SER A 129 -20.97 28.80 -7.86
CA SER A 129 -20.29 29.13 -9.11
C SER A 129 -20.06 30.64 -9.25
N LYS A 130 -21.03 31.46 -8.87
CA LYS A 130 -20.99 32.90 -9.04
C LYS A 130 -19.81 33.57 -8.30
N PRO A 131 -19.56 33.34 -7.00
CA PRO A 131 -18.42 33.95 -6.29
C PRO A 131 -17.05 33.60 -6.87
N TYR A 132 -16.87 32.37 -7.37
CA TYR A 132 -15.60 31.98 -7.99
C TYR A 132 -15.39 32.71 -9.34
N PHE A 133 -16.42 32.81 -10.16
CA PHE A 133 -16.34 33.50 -11.45
C PHE A 133 -16.19 35.01 -11.30
N GLU A 134 -16.87 35.63 -10.33
CA GLU A 134 -16.69 37.03 -9.98
C GLU A 134 -15.27 37.33 -9.45
N ALA A 135 -14.61 36.39 -8.80
CA ALA A 135 -13.21 36.48 -8.40
C ALA A 135 -12.22 36.30 -9.58
N GLY A 136 -12.72 36.03 -10.80
CA GLY A 136 -11.93 35.91 -12.03
C GLY A 136 -11.36 34.51 -12.32
N PHE A 137 -11.95 33.46 -11.73
CA PHE A 137 -11.70 32.09 -12.19
C PHE A 137 -12.54 31.81 -13.45
N SER A 138 -11.97 31.07 -14.40
CA SER A 138 -12.73 30.59 -15.56
C SER A 138 -13.54 29.33 -15.16
N LYS A 139 -14.46 28.91 -16.02
CA LYS A 139 -15.25 27.69 -15.82
C LYS A 139 -14.40 26.42 -15.83
N GLU A 140 -13.27 26.46 -16.48
CA GLU A 140 -12.31 25.38 -16.57
C GLU A 140 -11.38 25.32 -15.35
N ASP A 141 -11.34 26.38 -14.54
CA ASP A 141 -10.47 26.46 -13.37
C ASP A 141 -11.14 25.96 -12.07
N VAL A 142 -12.45 25.70 -12.09
CA VAL A 142 -13.20 25.32 -10.89
C VAL A 142 -14.01 24.04 -11.14
N ILE A 143 -13.83 23.05 -10.30
CA ILE A 143 -14.62 21.82 -10.26
C ILE A 143 -15.41 21.77 -8.97
N PHE A 144 -16.72 21.61 -9.09
CA PHE A 144 -17.62 21.43 -7.95
C PHE A 144 -17.79 19.94 -7.65
N ILE A 145 -17.49 19.55 -6.40
CA ILE A 145 -17.54 18.16 -5.98
C ILE A 145 -18.86 17.91 -5.25
N SER A 146 -19.60 16.90 -5.71
CA SER A 146 -20.89 16.47 -5.17
C SER A 146 -21.97 17.57 -5.11
N CYS A 147 -21.71 18.76 -5.62
CA CYS A 147 -22.62 19.89 -5.61
C CYS A 147 -22.77 20.49 -7.02
N LYS A 148 -23.85 20.15 -7.74
CA LYS A 148 -24.16 20.73 -9.05
C LYS A 148 -24.49 22.21 -8.90
N GLN A 149 -23.89 23.01 -9.74
CA GLN A 149 -24.12 24.46 -9.79
C GLN A 149 -24.92 24.85 -11.03
N SER A 150 -25.62 25.98 -10.94
CA SER A 150 -26.29 26.53 -12.11
C SER A 150 -25.27 26.99 -13.15
N TYR A 151 -25.54 26.73 -14.44
CA TYR A 151 -24.80 27.18 -15.62
C TYR A 151 -23.37 26.62 -15.83
N SER A 152 -23.30 25.54 -16.63
CA SER A 152 -22.07 25.04 -17.30
C SER A 152 -20.80 24.96 -16.44
N SER A 153 -20.94 24.77 -15.13
CA SER A 153 -19.83 24.49 -14.23
C SER A 153 -19.46 23.00 -14.30
N LYS A 154 -18.16 22.69 -14.10
CA LYS A 154 -17.68 21.31 -14.05
C LYS A 154 -18.09 20.67 -12.73
N PHE A 155 -18.60 19.45 -12.81
CA PHE A 155 -19.12 18.69 -11.67
C PHE A 155 -18.55 17.28 -11.64
N ILE A 156 -18.11 16.84 -10.47
CA ILE A 156 -17.78 15.44 -10.17
C ILE A 156 -18.57 15.02 -8.94
N GLY A 157 -19.29 13.90 -9.01
CA GLY A 157 -20.07 13.41 -7.89
C GLY A 157 -20.62 12.02 -8.11
N TYR A 158 -21.63 11.64 -7.35
CA TYR A 158 -22.36 10.38 -7.48
C TYR A 158 -23.85 10.66 -7.69
N ASP A 159 -24.57 9.67 -8.20
CA ASP A 159 -26.03 9.72 -8.34
C ASP A 159 -26.70 9.54 -6.96
N GLY A 160 -27.04 10.66 -6.33
CA GLY A 160 -27.69 10.69 -5.01
C GLY A 160 -29.04 9.98 -5.01
N ARG A 161 -29.83 10.09 -6.09
CA ARG A 161 -31.12 9.42 -6.21
C ARG A 161 -30.96 7.90 -6.17
N GLN A 162 -30.04 7.35 -6.96
CA GLN A 162 -29.76 5.91 -6.98
C GLN A 162 -29.33 5.42 -5.58
N VAL A 163 -28.46 6.19 -4.91
CA VAL A 163 -27.99 5.87 -3.55
C VAL A 163 -29.17 5.79 -2.57
N GLY A 164 -30.04 6.81 -2.55
CA GLY A 164 -31.20 6.86 -1.66
C GLY A 164 -32.18 5.70 -1.89
N GLU A 165 -32.46 5.39 -3.16
CA GLU A 165 -33.30 4.24 -3.52
C GLU A 165 -32.70 2.91 -3.06
N ASN A 166 -31.39 2.71 -3.22
CA ASN A 166 -30.72 1.47 -2.83
C ASN A 166 -30.72 1.29 -1.30
N ILE A 167 -30.46 2.36 -0.55
CA ILE A 167 -30.49 2.32 0.92
C ILE A 167 -31.94 2.11 1.41
N ALA A 168 -32.92 2.78 0.83
CA ALA A 168 -34.33 2.56 1.16
C ALA A 168 -34.76 1.10 0.90
N LYS A 169 -34.34 0.50 -0.23
CA LYS A 169 -34.58 -0.94 -0.50
C LYS A 169 -34.00 -1.83 0.58
N ARG A 170 -32.80 -1.54 1.05
CA ARG A 170 -32.14 -2.28 2.14
C ARG A 170 -32.91 -2.17 3.45
N VAL A 171 -33.33 -0.95 3.82
CA VAL A 171 -34.15 -0.70 5.01
C VAL A 171 -35.48 -1.46 4.94
N LEU A 172 -36.18 -1.38 3.80
CA LEU A 172 -37.48 -2.08 3.61
C LEU A 172 -37.36 -3.61 3.60
N SER A 173 -36.19 -4.15 3.23
CA SER A 173 -35.94 -5.60 3.29
C SER A 173 -35.43 -6.05 4.66
N GLY A 174 -34.90 -5.14 5.49
CA GLY A 174 -34.36 -5.44 6.81
C GLY A 174 -35.40 -5.66 7.93
N GLY A 175 -36.70 -5.42 7.65
CA GLY A 175 -37.77 -5.60 8.60
C GLY A 175 -37.91 -4.53 9.67
N TYR A 176 -37.19 -3.41 9.52
CA TYR A 176 -37.27 -2.25 10.41
C TYR A 176 -38.66 -1.60 10.35
N LYS A 177 -39.12 -1.04 11.48
CA LYS A 177 -40.43 -0.37 11.63
C LYS A 177 -40.24 1.14 11.88
N LYS A 178 -39.23 1.52 12.63
CA LYS A 178 -38.95 2.88 13.02
C LYS A 178 -37.60 3.31 12.45
N VAL A 179 -37.59 4.31 11.57
CA VAL A 179 -36.46 4.70 10.78
C VAL A 179 -36.12 6.17 11.08
N ALA A 180 -34.88 6.47 11.41
CA ALA A 180 -34.39 7.84 11.46
C ALA A 180 -33.39 8.11 10.32
N LEU A 181 -33.40 9.33 9.78
CA LEU A 181 -32.41 9.83 8.81
C LEU A 181 -31.76 11.09 9.35
N LEU A 182 -30.46 11.07 9.57
CA LEU A 182 -29.66 12.22 9.98
C LEU A 182 -28.64 12.55 8.91
N THR A 183 -28.71 13.75 8.36
CA THR A 183 -27.79 14.21 7.31
C THR A 183 -27.16 15.55 7.64
N GLY A 184 -26.01 15.82 7.05
CA GLY A 184 -25.44 17.17 6.99
C GLY A 184 -26.26 18.13 6.14
N PRO A 185 -25.78 19.38 5.92
CA PRO A 185 -26.49 20.39 5.16
C PRO A 185 -26.83 19.92 3.73
N LEU A 186 -28.05 20.18 3.27
CA LEU A 186 -28.56 19.81 1.94
C LEU A 186 -28.16 20.82 0.82
N THR A 187 -27.17 21.65 1.04
CA THR A 187 -26.53 22.48 0.00
C THR A 187 -25.80 21.64 -1.03
N ASN A 188 -25.34 20.45 -0.63
CA ASN A 188 -24.74 19.44 -1.52
C ASN A 188 -25.84 18.72 -2.32
N THR A 189 -25.81 18.83 -3.65
CA THR A 189 -26.87 18.29 -4.52
C THR A 189 -27.00 16.78 -4.40
N SER A 190 -25.89 16.05 -4.41
CA SER A 190 -25.92 14.58 -4.30
C SER A 190 -26.50 14.13 -2.94
N LYS A 191 -26.20 14.85 -1.84
CA LYS A 191 -26.80 14.59 -0.51
C LYS A 191 -28.28 14.92 -0.49
N LYS A 192 -28.70 16.01 -1.13
CA LYS A 192 -30.11 16.38 -1.25
C LYS A 192 -30.90 15.33 -2.04
N GLU A 193 -30.38 14.92 -3.19
CA GLU A 193 -31.00 13.86 -4.01
C GLU A 193 -31.11 12.53 -3.22
N PHE A 194 -30.09 12.19 -2.45
CA PHE A 194 -30.10 11.04 -1.54
C PHE A 194 -31.22 11.17 -0.50
N TYR A 195 -31.27 12.31 0.19
CA TYR A 195 -32.28 12.60 1.22
C TYR A 195 -33.70 12.49 0.66
N ASP A 196 -33.95 13.21 -0.43
CA ASP A 196 -35.30 13.30 -1.05
C ASP A 196 -35.75 11.92 -1.56
N SER A 197 -34.91 11.19 -2.28
CA SER A 197 -35.25 9.88 -2.83
C SER A 197 -35.44 8.80 -1.77
N PHE A 198 -34.64 8.83 -0.70
CA PHE A 198 -34.79 7.94 0.44
C PHE A 198 -36.16 8.18 1.12
N PHE A 199 -36.49 9.45 1.45
CA PHE A 199 -37.78 9.78 2.07
C PHE A 199 -38.97 9.44 1.19
N GLU A 200 -38.93 9.77 -0.10
CA GLU A 200 -39.95 9.40 -1.07
C GLU A 200 -40.22 7.89 -1.08
N ARG A 201 -39.15 7.09 -1.08
CA ARG A 201 -39.29 5.63 -1.15
C ARG A 201 -39.82 5.02 0.15
N ILE A 202 -39.39 5.53 1.30
CA ILE A 202 -39.82 5.03 2.63
C ILE A 202 -41.28 5.44 2.90
N ASN A 203 -41.67 6.70 2.65
CA ASN A 203 -43.04 7.18 2.88
C ASN A 203 -44.09 6.48 2.00
N ASN A 204 -43.68 6.00 0.83
CA ASN A 204 -44.57 5.26 -0.06
C ASN A 204 -44.68 3.75 0.32
N SER A 205 -44.26 3.35 1.52
CA SER A 205 -44.24 1.97 1.96
C SER A 205 -45.04 1.77 3.26
N ASP A 206 -46.00 0.86 3.26
CA ASP A 206 -46.76 0.49 4.45
C ASP A 206 -45.97 -0.34 5.48
N LYS A 207 -44.71 -0.66 5.18
CA LYS A 207 -43.84 -1.47 6.05
C LYS A 207 -43.27 -0.67 7.21
N ILE A 208 -43.13 0.64 7.08
CA ILE A 208 -42.56 1.52 8.07
C ILE A 208 -43.67 2.21 8.86
N SER A 209 -43.62 2.10 10.17
CA SER A 209 -44.62 2.71 11.06
C SER A 209 -44.31 4.16 11.42
N GLU A 210 -43.02 4.51 11.46
CA GLU A 210 -42.57 5.84 11.84
C GLU A 210 -41.25 6.18 11.14
N ILE A 211 -41.15 7.40 10.57
CA ILE A 211 -39.92 7.95 9.99
C ILE A 211 -39.69 9.35 10.55
N TYR A 212 -38.44 9.64 10.94
CA TYR A 212 -38.01 10.94 11.40
C TYR A 212 -36.74 11.38 10.70
N GLY A 213 -36.79 12.53 10.02
CA GLY A 213 -35.66 13.12 9.35
C GLY A 213 -35.16 14.38 10.03
N LEU A 214 -33.86 14.50 10.16
CA LEU A 214 -33.21 15.67 10.76
C LEU A 214 -31.97 16.07 9.97
N ILE A 215 -31.85 17.35 9.70
CA ILE A 215 -30.66 17.95 9.09
C ILE A 215 -29.84 18.59 10.21
N THR A 216 -28.55 18.33 10.23
CA THR A 216 -27.63 18.85 11.25
C THR A 216 -26.48 19.64 10.63
N THR A 217 -25.79 20.39 11.46
CA THR A 217 -24.47 20.95 11.16
C THR A 217 -23.44 20.27 12.06
N GLU A 218 -22.17 20.37 11.73
CA GLU A 218 -21.09 19.77 12.51
C GLU A 218 -21.16 20.19 14.00
N GLN A 219 -21.37 21.49 14.25
CA GLN A 219 -21.47 22.06 15.61
C GLN A 219 -22.66 21.52 16.42
N CYS A 220 -23.71 21.05 15.76
CA CYS A 220 -24.95 20.60 16.40
C CYS A 220 -25.12 19.06 16.33
N SER A 221 -24.15 18.31 15.83
CA SER A 221 -24.28 16.88 15.56
C SER A 221 -24.74 16.07 16.78
N HIS A 222 -24.07 16.22 17.92
CA HIS A 222 -24.44 15.53 19.16
C HIS A 222 -25.85 15.88 19.64
N GLN A 223 -26.22 17.15 19.60
CA GLN A 223 -27.57 17.62 20.00
C GLN A 223 -28.64 17.01 19.04
N SER A 224 -28.33 16.95 17.77
CA SER A 224 -29.25 16.38 16.77
C SER A 224 -29.46 14.88 16.97
N VAL A 225 -28.41 14.15 17.32
CA VAL A 225 -28.50 12.72 17.69
C VAL A 225 -29.38 12.54 18.93
N VAL A 226 -29.16 13.35 19.98
CA VAL A 226 -30.02 13.33 21.18
C VAL A 226 -31.48 13.61 20.83
N LYS A 227 -31.77 14.59 19.95
CA LYS A 227 -33.14 14.84 19.47
C LYS A 227 -33.79 13.63 18.81
N ILE A 228 -33.05 12.87 18.01
CA ILE A 228 -33.59 11.64 17.42
C ILE A 228 -34.05 10.68 18.53
N PHE A 229 -33.17 10.38 19.48
CA PHE A 229 -33.47 9.40 20.54
C PHE A 229 -34.52 9.87 21.55
N THR A 230 -34.68 11.19 21.72
CA THR A 230 -35.77 11.76 22.56
C THR A 230 -37.10 11.79 21.81
N HIS A 231 -37.09 11.90 20.48
CA HIS A 231 -38.31 11.86 19.66
C HIS A 231 -38.84 10.43 19.47
N MET A 232 -37.97 9.48 19.16
CA MET A 232 -38.29 8.10 18.89
C MET A 232 -37.15 7.16 19.30
N CYS A 233 -37.47 5.87 19.49
CA CYS A 233 -36.45 4.82 19.57
C CYS A 233 -36.36 4.13 18.20
N PRO A 234 -35.43 4.53 17.30
CA PRO A 234 -35.36 3.95 15.96
C PRO A 234 -34.80 2.54 15.98
N ASP A 235 -35.27 1.69 15.05
CA ASP A 235 -34.70 0.37 14.78
C ASP A 235 -33.43 0.51 13.91
N VAL A 236 -33.40 1.56 13.08
CA VAL A 236 -32.26 1.91 12.23
C VAL A 236 -32.11 3.41 12.09
N VAL A 237 -30.86 3.89 12.16
CA VAL A 237 -30.51 5.27 11.79
C VAL A 237 -29.68 5.24 10.52
N VAL A 238 -30.11 6.02 9.52
CA VAL A 238 -29.40 6.22 8.25
C VAL A 238 -28.70 7.57 8.30
N THR A 239 -27.46 7.64 7.79
CA THR A 239 -26.70 8.89 7.76
C THR A 239 -25.84 9.03 6.51
N ASP A 240 -25.51 10.26 6.16
CA ASP A 240 -24.76 10.64 4.97
C ASP A 240 -23.24 10.68 5.17
N SER A 241 -22.74 10.37 6.37
CA SER A 241 -21.30 10.31 6.63
C SER A 241 -20.93 9.37 7.77
N LEU A 242 -19.73 8.79 7.64
CA LEU A 242 -19.19 7.90 8.66
C LEU A 242 -18.97 8.62 10.00
N SER A 243 -18.54 9.88 9.98
CA SER A 243 -18.34 10.66 11.18
C SER A 243 -19.64 10.87 11.98
N LEU A 244 -20.76 11.07 11.30
CA LEU A 244 -22.07 11.12 11.96
C LEU A 244 -22.47 9.75 12.51
N ALA A 245 -22.18 8.68 11.78
CA ALA A 245 -22.45 7.31 12.26
C ALA A 245 -21.69 7.00 13.54
N GLU A 246 -20.43 7.42 13.65
CA GLU A 246 -19.61 7.27 14.86
C GLU A 246 -20.21 8.05 16.06
N ILE A 247 -20.67 9.27 15.83
CA ILE A 247 -21.35 10.07 16.86
C ILE A 247 -22.65 9.38 17.29
N ILE A 248 -23.48 8.92 16.35
CA ILE A 248 -24.72 8.18 16.62
C ILE A 248 -24.40 6.96 17.49
N LYS A 249 -23.40 6.17 17.08
CA LYS A 249 -22.96 4.96 17.80
C LYS A 249 -22.52 5.32 19.24
N ALA A 250 -21.66 6.33 19.39
CA ALA A 250 -21.15 6.75 20.69
C ALA A 250 -22.27 7.22 21.64
N VAL A 251 -23.18 8.06 21.14
CA VAL A 251 -24.32 8.55 21.95
C VAL A 251 -25.27 7.40 22.30
N TYR A 252 -25.58 6.54 21.33
CA TYR A 252 -26.45 5.40 21.55
C TYR A 252 -25.87 4.43 22.60
N GLN A 253 -24.63 3.99 22.44
CA GLN A 253 -23.97 3.05 23.34
C GLN A 253 -23.84 3.57 24.77
N ASN A 254 -23.59 4.87 24.95
CA ASN A 254 -23.38 5.45 26.26
C ASN A 254 -24.66 5.84 26.99
N PHE A 255 -25.73 6.18 26.27
CA PHE A 255 -26.91 6.79 26.88
C PHE A 255 -28.25 6.09 26.60
N TYR A 256 -28.34 5.25 25.56
CA TYR A 256 -29.63 4.70 25.09
C TYR A 256 -29.61 3.19 24.82
N SER A 257 -28.60 2.44 25.17
CA SER A 257 -28.27 1.05 24.75
C SER A 257 -29.29 -0.05 25.12
N ASN A 258 -30.53 0.26 25.44
CA ASN A 258 -31.52 -0.72 25.90
C ASN A 258 -32.19 -1.54 24.79
N ASN A 259 -32.07 -1.15 23.52
CA ASN A 259 -32.69 -1.84 22.38
C ASN A 259 -31.68 -2.03 21.24
N PRO A 260 -31.69 -3.13 20.49
CA PRO A 260 -30.83 -3.29 19.32
C PRO A 260 -31.18 -2.25 18.24
N MET A 261 -30.19 -1.55 17.71
CA MET A 261 -30.32 -0.56 16.66
C MET A 261 -29.22 -0.72 15.63
N ASP A 262 -29.57 -0.69 14.36
CA ASP A 262 -28.60 -0.71 13.27
C ASP A 262 -28.29 0.72 12.79
N ILE A 263 -27.08 0.94 12.31
CA ILE A 263 -26.65 2.20 11.70
C ILE A 263 -26.25 1.92 10.25
N ILE A 264 -26.82 2.63 9.30
CA ILE A 264 -26.44 2.60 7.88
C ILE A 264 -25.80 3.93 7.51
N SER A 265 -24.60 3.91 6.97
CA SER A 265 -23.86 5.13 6.64
C SER A 265 -23.32 5.14 5.22
N LEU A 266 -23.40 6.29 4.55
CA LEU A 266 -22.50 6.55 3.43
C LEU A 266 -21.07 6.59 3.95
N SER A 267 -20.13 5.99 3.21
CA SER A 267 -18.76 5.81 3.64
C SER A 267 -17.82 5.89 2.45
N PRO A 268 -16.60 6.40 2.60
CA PRO A 268 -15.54 6.18 1.63
C PRO A 268 -15.27 4.67 1.44
N VAL A 269 -14.80 4.30 0.24
CA VAL A 269 -14.37 2.91 -0.03
C VAL A 269 -13.11 2.56 0.78
N TYR A 270 -12.92 1.26 1.06
CA TYR A 270 -11.73 0.69 1.70
C TYR A 270 -11.42 1.25 3.11
N THR A 271 -12.42 1.75 3.79
CA THR A 271 -12.28 2.07 5.22
C THR A 271 -12.13 0.79 6.03
N VAL A 272 -11.40 0.87 7.15
CA VAL A 272 -11.32 -0.25 8.08
C VAL A 272 -12.74 -0.65 8.51
N PRO A 273 -13.07 -1.95 8.53
CA PRO A 273 -14.38 -2.40 8.97
C PRO A 273 -14.69 -1.92 10.40
N GLU A 274 -15.87 -1.42 10.60
CA GLU A 274 -16.36 -1.08 11.92
C GLU A 274 -17.49 -2.02 12.31
N MET A 275 -17.43 -2.52 13.55
CA MET A 275 -18.54 -3.26 14.11
C MET A 275 -19.73 -2.32 14.26
N ASP A 276 -20.93 -2.82 13.98
CA ASP A 276 -22.22 -2.13 14.18
C ASP A 276 -22.56 -0.99 13.20
N ILE A 277 -21.77 -0.73 12.16
CA ILE A 277 -22.11 0.23 11.10
C ILE A 277 -22.16 -0.48 9.74
N ILE A 278 -23.29 -0.44 9.09
CA ILE A 278 -23.50 -0.95 7.73
C ILE A 278 -23.11 0.17 6.77
N LYS A 279 -22.06 -0.06 5.97
CA LYS A 279 -21.51 0.94 5.07
C LYS A 279 -22.08 0.81 3.66
N TYR A 280 -22.46 1.94 3.06
CA TYR A 280 -22.73 2.08 1.64
C TYR A 280 -21.60 2.91 1.02
N GLU A 281 -20.78 2.28 0.18
CA GLU A 281 -19.48 2.81 -0.22
C GLU A 281 -19.54 3.70 -1.47
N ILE A 282 -18.90 4.87 -1.38
CA ILE A 282 -18.73 5.85 -2.44
C ILE A 282 -17.24 6.11 -2.66
N ASP A 283 -16.79 6.09 -3.91
CA ASP A 283 -15.37 6.23 -4.25
C ASP A 283 -14.92 7.71 -4.36
N TYR A 284 -14.72 8.35 -3.21
CA TYR A 284 -14.18 9.73 -3.12
C TYR A 284 -12.72 9.82 -3.55
N ARG A 285 -11.98 8.73 -3.47
CA ARG A 285 -10.63 8.58 -3.97
C ARG A 285 -10.58 8.81 -5.48
N LYS A 286 -11.44 8.12 -6.22
CA LYS A 286 -11.55 8.28 -7.66
C LYS A 286 -11.99 9.71 -8.03
N MET A 287 -12.90 10.31 -7.26
CA MET A 287 -13.28 11.72 -7.45
C MET A 287 -12.07 12.66 -7.31
N GLY A 288 -11.19 12.43 -6.32
CA GLY A 288 -9.97 13.22 -6.11
C GLY A 288 -9.00 13.12 -7.29
N ILE A 289 -8.75 11.89 -7.77
CA ILE A 289 -7.88 11.64 -8.93
C ILE A 289 -8.43 12.31 -10.19
N GLU A 290 -9.71 12.13 -10.50
CA GLU A 290 -10.36 12.73 -11.68
C GLU A 290 -10.33 14.26 -11.63
N ALA A 291 -10.60 14.85 -10.46
CA ALA A 291 -10.54 16.30 -10.27
C ALA A 291 -9.12 16.85 -10.49
N ALA A 292 -8.11 16.22 -9.91
CA ALA A 292 -6.71 16.63 -10.11
C ALA A 292 -6.27 16.44 -11.56
N SER A 293 -6.62 15.30 -12.17
CA SER A 293 -6.33 15.00 -13.59
C SER A 293 -6.90 16.06 -14.52
N TYR A 294 -8.15 16.42 -14.32
CA TYR A 294 -8.78 17.46 -15.12
C TYR A 294 -8.11 18.82 -14.98
N LEU A 295 -7.89 19.29 -13.74
CA LEU A 295 -7.29 20.61 -13.50
C LEU A 295 -5.88 20.72 -14.08
N ILE A 296 -5.14 19.63 -14.16
CA ILE A 296 -3.79 19.60 -14.72
C ILE A 296 -3.80 19.44 -16.24
N ASN A 297 -4.57 18.49 -16.76
CA ASN A 297 -4.52 18.11 -18.18
C ASN A 297 -5.52 18.89 -19.06
N ARG A 298 -6.53 19.52 -18.46
CA ARG A 298 -7.60 20.28 -19.15
C ARG A 298 -8.39 19.45 -20.19
N ASN A 299 -8.43 18.12 -20.03
CA ASN A 299 -9.02 17.17 -20.98
C ASN A 299 -10.42 16.72 -20.54
N TRP A 300 -11.36 17.65 -20.38
CA TRP A 300 -12.75 17.30 -20.08
C TRP A 300 -13.45 16.83 -21.36
N GLU A 301 -14.00 15.64 -21.34
CA GLU A 301 -14.85 15.13 -22.41
C GLU A 301 -16.15 15.95 -22.52
N SER A 302 -16.94 15.77 -23.57
CA SER A 302 -18.04 16.63 -23.99
C SER A 302 -19.15 16.91 -22.95
N SER A 303 -19.24 16.16 -21.86
CA SER A 303 -20.19 16.41 -20.77
C SER A 303 -19.55 17.27 -19.67
N ASN A 304 -20.32 18.19 -19.07
CA ASN A 304 -19.83 18.96 -17.92
C ASN A 304 -19.89 18.18 -16.60
N GLU A 305 -20.23 16.90 -16.61
CA GLU A 305 -20.47 16.08 -15.42
C GLU A 305 -19.74 14.74 -15.53
N ILE A 306 -19.06 14.36 -14.44
CA ILE A 306 -18.53 13.02 -14.21
C ILE A 306 -19.28 12.40 -13.03
N ILE A 307 -19.97 11.30 -13.27
CA ILE A 307 -20.68 10.54 -12.26
C ILE A 307 -19.87 9.29 -11.88
N ILE A 308 -19.36 9.27 -10.66
CA ILE A 308 -18.67 8.12 -10.10
C ILE A 308 -19.72 7.13 -9.58
N GLN A 309 -19.68 5.91 -10.08
CA GLN A 309 -20.60 4.86 -9.65
C GLN A 309 -20.27 4.43 -8.22
N PRO A 310 -21.25 4.42 -7.29
CA PRO A 310 -21.06 3.87 -5.95
C PRO A 310 -20.71 2.39 -6.01
N LYS A 311 -19.86 1.91 -5.09
CA LYS A 311 -19.60 0.47 -4.96
C LYS A 311 -20.78 -0.30 -4.33
N GLY A 312 -21.65 0.40 -3.59
CA GLY A 312 -22.80 -0.20 -2.93
C GLY A 312 -22.52 -0.63 -1.49
N PHE A 313 -23.35 -1.54 -0.97
CA PHE A 313 -23.13 -2.03 0.38
C PHE A 313 -21.88 -2.89 0.47
N SER A 314 -21.05 -2.61 1.45
CA SER A 314 -20.05 -3.57 1.92
C SER A 314 -20.82 -4.71 2.59
N ASP A 315 -20.83 -5.90 1.98
CA ASP A 315 -21.66 -7.03 2.42
C ASP A 315 -21.32 -7.53 3.83
N TRP A 316 -21.80 -6.80 4.83
CA TRP A 316 -21.80 -7.17 6.23
C TRP A 316 -23.17 -7.73 6.60
N GLN A 317 -23.41 -8.99 6.31
CA GLN A 317 -24.49 -9.71 6.98
C GLN A 317 -23.93 -10.25 8.29
N ARG A 318 -24.45 -9.79 9.43
CA ARG A 318 -24.40 -10.59 10.66
C ARG A 318 -25.00 -11.95 10.35
N LEU A 319 -24.18 -12.92 10.08
CA LEU A 319 -24.60 -14.32 10.09
C LEU A 319 -24.86 -14.61 11.57
N ARG A 320 -26.13 -14.54 11.99
CA ARG A 320 -26.52 -15.00 13.33
C ARG A 320 -26.02 -16.43 13.47
N ALA A 321 -25.11 -16.65 14.42
CA ALA A 321 -24.53 -17.93 14.71
C ALA A 321 -25.64 -18.99 14.89
N ASN A 322 -25.63 -20.02 14.07
CA ASN A 322 -26.29 -21.25 14.37
C ASN A 322 -25.58 -21.91 15.57
N SER A 323 -26.27 -22.51 16.46
CA SER A 323 -25.97 -22.92 17.81
C SER A 323 -24.84 -23.96 18.02
N GLU A 324 -24.00 -24.26 17.05
CA GLU A 324 -22.83 -25.13 17.24
C GLU A 324 -21.56 -24.29 17.10
N GLU A 325 -20.69 -24.38 18.13
CA GLU A 325 -19.39 -23.71 18.16
C GLU A 325 -18.46 -24.31 17.09
N LYS A 326 -18.45 -23.74 15.90
CA LYS A 326 -17.55 -24.16 14.83
C LYS A 326 -16.16 -23.59 15.06
N VAL A 327 -15.14 -24.42 14.83
CA VAL A 327 -13.73 -24.06 14.93
C VAL A 327 -13.04 -24.39 13.61
N LEU A 328 -12.30 -23.42 13.03
CA LEU A 328 -11.38 -23.65 11.92
C LEU A 328 -9.95 -23.60 12.42
N ASN A 329 -9.16 -24.61 12.09
CA ASN A 329 -7.75 -24.70 12.42
C ASN A 329 -6.91 -24.25 11.21
N VAL A 330 -6.13 -23.20 11.40
CA VAL A 330 -5.29 -22.60 10.37
C VAL A 330 -3.84 -22.85 10.71
N LEU A 331 -3.08 -23.46 9.80
CA LEU A 331 -1.63 -23.58 9.90
C LEU A 331 -0.98 -22.45 9.10
N SER A 332 -0.07 -21.70 9.71
CA SER A 332 0.57 -20.55 9.08
C SER A 332 2.08 -20.51 9.34
N ILE A 333 2.82 -20.10 8.32
CA ILE A 333 4.23 -19.74 8.48
C ILE A 333 4.34 -18.42 9.25
N GLY A 334 5.27 -18.31 10.20
CA GLY A 334 5.51 -17.11 11.00
C GLY A 334 5.93 -15.91 10.15
N SER A 335 5.21 -14.78 10.30
CA SER A 335 5.50 -13.56 9.57
C SER A 335 4.66 -12.39 10.13
N PRO A 336 4.99 -11.12 9.81
CA PRO A 336 4.13 -9.98 10.15
C PRO A 336 2.67 -10.15 9.70
N THR A 337 2.43 -10.77 8.53
CA THR A 337 1.07 -11.08 8.06
C THR A 337 0.35 -12.08 8.97
N THR A 338 1.03 -13.07 9.55
CA THR A 338 0.40 -14.00 10.53
C THR A 338 -0.03 -13.24 11.78
N SER A 339 0.78 -12.30 12.25
CA SER A 339 0.42 -11.43 13.37
C SER A 339 -0.80 -10.55 13.06
N ALA A 340 -0.87 -9.95 11.88
CA ALA A 340 -2.03 -9.20 11.42
C ALA A 340 -3.28 -10.10 11.31
N LEU A 341 -3.16 -11.31 10.76
CA LEU A 341 -4.26 -12.27 10.67
C LEU A 341 -4.80 -12.64 12.04
N LYS A 342 -3.95 -12.89 13.04
CA LYS A 342 -4.38 -13.18 14.44
C LYS A 342 -5.25 -12.06 15.02
N THR A 343 -5.09 -10.82 14.54
CA THR A 343 -5.91 -9.67 14.94
C THR A 343 -7.20 -9.60 14.12
N VAL A 344 -7.07 -9.73 12.80
CA VAL A 344 -8.20 -9.61 11.86
C VAL A 344 -9.26 -10.69 12.08
N VAL A 345 -8.87 -11.91 12.44
CA VAL A 345 -9.81 -13.01 12.68
C VAL A 345 -10.80 -12.75 13.81
N ASN A 346 -10.46 -11.93 14.80
CA ASN A 346 -11.39 -11.54 15.86
C ASN A 346 -12.68 -10.92 15.31
N LEU A 347 -12.55 -10.19 14.19
CA LEU A 347 -13.68 -9.59 13.52
C LEU A 347 -14.57 -10.66 12.83
N TYR A 348 -13.95 -11.68 12.23
CA TYR A 348 -14.71 -12.80 11.66
C TYR A 348 -15.44 -13.59 12.74
N GLU A 349 -14.76 -13.89 13.84
CA GLU A 349 -15.34 -14.58 14.99
C GLU A 349 -16.54 -13.82 15.57
N TYR A 350 -16.39 -12.51 15.77
CA TYR A 350 -17.47 -11.66 16.26
C TYR A 350 -18.71 -11.68 15.37
N ASN A 351 -18.51 -11.72 14.04
CA ASN A 351 -19.61 -11.62 13.08
C ASN A 351 -20.28 -12.96 12.80
N THR A 352 -19.54 -14.05 12.84
CA THR A 352 -20.00 -15.38 12.41
C THR A 352 -20.20 -16.36 13.57
N GLY A 353 -19.55 -16.11 14.72
CA GLY A 353 -19.45 -17.05 15.82
C GLY A 353 -18.49 -18.22 15.56
N VAL A 354 -17.84 -18.27 14.38
CA VAL A 354 -16.87 -19.32 14.03
C VAL A 354 -15.50 -18.94 14.60
N LYS A 355 -14.94 -19.77 15.46
CA LYS A 355 -13.61 -19.56 16.04
C LYS A 355 -12.51 -19.93 15.06
N ILE A 356 -11.47 -19.10 14.97
CA ILE A 356 -10.29 -19.34 14.14
C ILE A 356 -9.07 -19.57 15.02
N ARG A 357 -8.50 -20.76 14.97
CA ARG A 357 -7.27 -21.11 15.70
C ARG A 357 -6.09 -21.13 14.76
N ILE A 358 -5.15 -20.19 14.94
CA ILE A 358 -3.96 -20.09 14.10
C ILE A 358 -2.77 -20.70 14.82
N THR A 359 -2.25 -21.82 14.28
CA THR A 359 -0.98 -22.43 14.66
C THR A 359 0.13 -21.85 13.78
N GLU A 360 1.15 -21.29 14.41
CA GLU A 360 2.29 -20.70 13.73
C GLU A 360 3.50 -21.62 13.83
N LEU A 361 4.13 -21.93 12.71
CA LEU A 361 5.36 -22.70 12.64
C LEU A 361 6.48 -21.90 11.97
N HIS A 362 7.72 -22.23 12.37
CA HIS A 362 8.89 -21.77 11.65
C HIS A 362 8.98 -22.43 10.26
N SER A 363 9.61 -21.72 9.30
CA SER A 363 9.71 -22.13 7.89
C SER A 363 10.18 -23.57 7.71
N GLU A 364 11.27 -23.97 8.39
CA GLU A 364 11.84 -25.32 8.28
C GLU A 364 10.88 -26.40 8.80
N SER A 365 10.32 -26.18 10.01
CA SER A 365 9.37 -27.12 10.61
C SER A 365 8.13 -27.30 9.75
N MET A 366 7.65 -26.22 9.15
CA MET A 366 6.49 -26.27 8.28
C MET A 366 6.82 -26.96 6.95
N TYR A 367 8.01 -26.73 6.38
CA TYR A 367 8.46 -27.41 5.16
C TYR A 367 8.57 -28.93 5.35
N ASP A 368 9.11 -29.36 6.50
CA ASP A 368 9.19 -30.79 6.82
C ASP A 368 7.81 -31.43 7.04
N LEU A 369 6.86 -30.67 7.63
CA LEU A 369 5.48 -31.13 7.78
C LEU A 369 4.80 -31.32 6.42
N MET A 370 5.07 -30.42 5.43
CA MET A 370 4.49 -30.54 4.07
C MET A 370 4.92 -31.84 3.35
N LYS A 371 6.13 -32.33 3.60
CA LYS A 371 6.63 -33.58 2.99
C LYS A 371 5.84 -34.82 3.43
N ASN A 372 5.23 -34.76 4.62
CA ASN A 372 4.50 -35.85 5.24
C ASN A 372 3.02 -35.46 5.48
N TRP A 373 2.43 -34.68 4.57
CA TRP A 373 1.05 -34.20 4.71
C TRP A 373 0.07 -35.36 4.62
N GLY A 374 -0.74 -35.57 5.66
CA GLY A 374 -1.68 -36.71 5.77
C GLY A 374 -2.97 -36.38 6.54
N PRO A 375 -3.93 -37.33 6.54
CA PRO A 375 -5.23 -37.12 7.16
C PRO A 375 -5.20 -36.97 8.70
N GLU A 376 -4.10 -37.34 9.31
CA GLU A 376 -3.86 -37.16 10.76
C GLU A 376 -3.65 -35.70 11.16
N LEU A 377 -3.36 -34.83 10.18
CA LEU A 377 -3.14 -33.40 10.40
C LEU A 377 -4.48 -32.66 10.35
N SER A 378 -5.00 -32.27 11.50
CA SER A 378 -6.32 -31.66 11.67
C SER A 378 -6.32 -30.15 11.37
N TYR A 379 -5.80 -29.75 10.21
CA TYR A 379 -5.83 -28.36 9.76
C TYR A 379 -6.85 -28.22 8.62
N ASP A 380 -7.66 -27.15 8.69
CA ASP A 380 -8.65 -26.81 7.66
C ASP A 380 -8.06 -25.93 6.57
N ILE A 381 -7.21 -24.98 6.96
CA ILE A 381 -6.58 -24.00 6.08
C ILE A 381 -5.07 -23.99 6.32
N VAL A 382 -4.31 -23.88 5.24
CA VAL A 382 -2.85 -23.82 5.30
C VAL A 382 -2.35 -22.62 4.54
N ARG A 383 -1.48 -21.82 5.19
CA ARG A 383 -0.74 -20.73 4.59
C ARG A 383 0.72 -21.14 4.45
N MET A 384 1.12 -21.52 3.23
CA MET A 384 2.48 -21.98 2.92
C MET A 384 3.25 -20.98 2.06
N GLY A 385 4.58 -21.12 2.04
CA GLY A 385 5.45 -20.35 1.15
C GLY A 385 5.08 -20.54 -0.33
N LYS A 386 5.05 -19.45 -1.09
CA LYS A 386 4.76 -19.48 -2.54
C LYS A 386 5.71 -20.42 -3.30
N ASP A 387 6.99 -20.46 -2.91
CA ASP A 387 7.99 -21.26 -3.59
C ASP A 387 7.81 -22.79 -3.38
N TRP A 388 7.02 -23.17 -2.40
CA TRP A 388 6.65 -24.57 -2.12
C TRP A 388 5.37 -24.99 -2.81
N PHE A 389 4.52 -24.04 -3.15
CA PHE A 389 3.21 -24.29 -3.74
C PHE A 389 3.22 -25.16 -5.00
N PRO A 390 4.14 -24.96 -5.97
CA PRO A 390 4.23 -25.84 -7.15
C PRO A 390 4.49 -27.32 -6.83
N ASN A 391 5.16 -27.59 -5.72
CA ASN A 391 5.54 -28.95 -5.32
C ASN A 391 4.53 -29.60 -4.36
N PHE A 392 3.98 -28.83 -3.43
CA PHE A 392 3.11 -29.37 -2.38
C PHE A 392 1.64 -29.00 -2.54
N GLY A 393 1.29 -28.06 -3.41
CA GLY A 393 -0.09 -27.57 -3.53
C GLY A 393 -1.10 -28.68 -3.78
N LYS A 394 -0.86 -29.57 -4.74
CA LYS A 394 -1.74 -30.72 -5.01
C LYS A 394 -1.72 -31.80 -3.92
N LEU A 395 -0.66 -31.88 -3.15
CA LEU A 395 -0.56 -32.81 -2.02
C LEU A 395 -1.38 -32.31 -0.84
N VAL A 396 -1.36 -30.99 -0.58
CA VAL A 396 -1.93 -30.36 0.60
C VAL A 396 -3.34 -29.83 0.37
N PHE A 397 -3.60 -29.21 -0.78
CA PHE A 397 -4.84 -28.47 -1.03
C PHE A 397 -5.89 -29.21 -1.83
N GLU A 398 -7.13 -28.96 -1.50
CA GLU A 398 -8.29 -29.22 -2.34
C GLU A 398 -8.39 -28.17 -3.43
N PRO A 399 -8.69 -28.52 -4.70
CA PRO A 399 -9.05 -27.53 -5.70
C PRO A 399 -10.23 -26.68 -5.24
N LEU A 400 -10.10 -25.37 -5.22
CA LEU A 400 -11.18 -24.49 -4.73
C LEU A 400 -12.41 -24.54 -5.65
N SER A 401 -12.22 -24.82 -6.94
CA SER A 401 -13.27 -25.03 -7.93
C SER A 401 -14.15 -26.25 -7.64
N SER A 402 -13.62 -27.27 -6.92
CA SER A 402 -14.39 -28.46 -6.50
C SER A 402 -15.37 -28.15 -5.37
N ILE A 403 -15.08 -27.11 -4.57
CA ILE A 403 -15.92 -26.68 -3.46
C ILE A 403 -16.95 -25.63 -3.94
N ASP A 404 -16.51 -24.71 -4.79
CA ASP A 404 -17.37 -23.66 -5.37
C ASP A 404 -16.97 -23.36 -6.82
N ARG A 405 -17.91 -23.61 -7.74
CA ARG A 405 -17.70 -23.37 -9.18
C ARG A 405 -17.56 -21.90 -9.56
N GLU A 406 -18.05 -20.99 -8.71
CA GLU A 406 -17.98 -19.54 -8.91
C GLU A 406 -16.78 -18.89 -8.23
N ILE A 407 -15.81 -19.68 -7.75
CA ILE A 407 -14.62 -19.18 -7.03
C ILE A 407 -13.83 -18.15 -7.84
N THR A 408 -13.91 -18.18 -9.16
CA THR A 408 -13.25 -17.19 -10.02
C THR A 408 -13.67 -15.76 -9.74
N SER A 409 -14.91 -15.53 -9.30
CA SER A 409 -15.39 -14.19 -8.93
C SER A 409 -14.65 -13.58 -7.72
N VAL A 410 -14.10 -14.42 -6.86
CA VAL A 410 -13.29 -13.98 -5.70
C VAL A 410 -11.93 -13.41 -6.15
N LEU A 411 -11.48 -13.82 -7.34
CA LEU A 411 -10.20 -13.36 -7.89
C LEU A 411 -10.28 -11.94 -8.47
N ASP A 412 -11.46 -11.39 -8.64
CA ASP A 412 -11.64 -10.02 -9.08
C ASP A 412 -11.03 -9.05 -8.05
N GLY A 413 -10.34 -8.04 -8.54
CA GLY A 413 -9.67 -7.05 -7.70
C GLY A 413 -8.35 -7.48 -7.07
N TYR A 414 -7.84 -8.68 -7.36
CA TYR A 414 -6.47 -9.06 -7.01
C TYR A 414 -5.44 -8.46 -7.99
N LEU A 415 -4.20 -8.29 -7.53
CA LEU A 415 -3.07 -7.93 -8.38
C LEU A 415 -2.93 -8.96 -9.52
N PRO A 416 -2.94 -8.58 -10.80
CA PRO A 416 -3.05 -9.53 -11.92
C PRO A 416 -1.97 -10.61 -11.94
N ASN A 417 -0.71 -10.25 -11.73
CA ASN A 417 0.41 -11.20 -11.70
C ASN A 417 0.45 -12.04 -10.41
N ALA A 418 -0.17 -11.57 -9.31
CA ALA A 418 -0.31 -12.37 -8.11
C ALA A 418 -1.21 -13.59 -8.37
N LEU A 419 -2.28 -13.45 -9.13
CA LEU A 419 -3.17 -14.57 -9.44
C LEU A 419 -2.42 -15.70 -10.12
N ARG A 420 -1.71 -15.42 -11.22
CA ARG A 420 -1.03 -16.44 -12.01
C ARG A 420 0.02 -17.22 -11.21
N ASN A 421 0.72 -16.55 -10.30
CA ASN A 421 1.84 -17.12 -9.56
C ASN A 421 1.45 -17.74 -8.22
N TYR A 422 0.27 -17.41 -7.67
CA TYR A 422 -0.11 -17.79 -6.30
C TYR A 422 -1.41 -18.59 -6.23
N ALA A 423 -2.24 -18.59 -7.28
CA ALA A 423 -3.54 -19.25 -7.23
C ALA A 423 -3.58 -20.56 -8.04
N TYR A 424 -2.90 -20.60 -9.18
CA TYR A 424 -3.07 -21.67 -10.16
C TYR A 424 -1.99 -22.74 -10.10
N LEU A 425 -2.41 -24.00 -10.22
CA LEU A 425 -1.58 -25.15 -10.56
C LEU A 425 -2.24 -25.87 -11.74
N ASP A 426 -1.52 -25.95 -12.87
CA ASP A 426 -2.01 -26.60 -14.10
C ASP A 426 -3.43 -26.12 -14.50
N GLU A 427 -3.62 -24.81 -14.58
CA GLU A 427 -4.87 -24.11 -14.95
C GLU A 427 -6.02 -24.22 -13.95
N GLU A 428 -5.85 -24.90 -12.81
CA GLU A 428 -6.86 -25.05 -11.77
C GLU A 428 -6.50 -24.24 -10.52
N ILE A 429 -7.52 -23.69 -9.82
CA ILE A 429 -7.33 -22.84 -8.64
C ILE A 429 -7.24 -23.72 -7.40
N TYR A 430 -6.04 -23.75 -6.77
CA TYR A 430 -5.80 -24.50 -5.53
C TYR A 430 -5.68 -23.60 -4.30
N ALA A 431 -5.38 -22.32 -4.49
CA ALA A 431 -5.14 -21.40 -3.39
C ALA A 431 -5.54 -19.97 -3.76
N LEU A 432 -5.61 -19.11 -2.76
CA LEU A 432 -5.67 -17.66 -2.94
C LEU A 432 -4.32 -17.04 -2.59
N PRO A 433 -3.93 -15.91 -3.22
CA PRO A 433 -2.74 -15.17 -2.83
C PRO A 433 -2.86 -14.71 -1.36
N GLY A 434 -2.07 -15.30 -0.47
CA GLY A 434 -2.12 -15.00 0.97
C GLY A 434 -1.30 -13.78 1.34
N THR A 435 -0.08 -13.69 0.81
CA THR A 435 0.85 -12.58 1.10
C THR A 435 1.75 -12.42 -0.12
N PRO A 436 1.36 -11.67 -1.13
CA PRO A 436 2.27 -11.39 -2.23
C PRO A 436 3.42 -10.53 -1.72
N SER A 437 4.63 -10.85 -2.15
CA SER A 437 5.82 -10.08 -1.83
C SER A 437 6.75 -10.00 -3.02
N ILE A 438 7.48 -8.89 -3.11
CA ILE A 438 8.46 -8.63 -4.13
C ILE A 438 9.67 -7.93 -3.51
N GLN A 439 10.84 -8.17 -4.05
CA GLN A 439 12.04 -7.44 -3.62
C GLN A 439 12.05 -6.03 -4.18
N LEU A 440 12.34 -5.06 -3.32
CA LEU A 440 12.67 -3.69 -3.68
C LEU A 440 14.02 -3.29 -3.11
N LEU A 441 14.70 -2.37 -3.78
CA LEU A 441 15.82 -1.64 -3.25
C LEU A 441 15.30 -0.50 -2.40
N PHE A 442 15.67 -0.45 -1.13
CA PHE A 442 15.50 0.69 -0.22
C PHE A 442 16.83 1.39 -0.02
N TYR A 443 16.82 2.70 0.03
CA TYR A 443 18.04 3.49 0.23
C TYR A 443 17.77 4.74 1.06
N ARG A 444 18.82 5.27 1.64
CA ARG A 444 18.82 6.52 2.41
C ARG A 444 18.75 7.71 1.45
N LYS A 445 17.51 8.11 1.11
CA LYS A 445 17.24 9.24 0.22
C LYS A 445 17.95 10.53 0.67
N ASP A 446 17.95 10.78 1.99
CA ASP A 446 18.67 11.92 2.58
C ASP A 446 20.19 11.92 2.25
N LEU A 447 20.83 10.74 2.21
CA LEU A 447 22.24 10.63 1.83
C LEU A 447 22.45 10.77 0.32
N PHE A 448 21.55 10.20 -0.47
CA PHE A 448 21.63 10.28 -1.94
C PHE A 448 21.32 11.68 -2.47
N GLU A 449 20.54 12.49 -1.75
CA GLU A 449 20.21 13.86 -2.11
C GLU A 449 21.17 14.90 -1.52
N ASP A 450 21.99 14.51 -0.54
CA ASP A 450 22.95 15.40 0.10
C ASP A 450 24.00 15.92 -0.88
N THR A 451 24.11 17.23 -0.99
CA THR A 451 24.99 17.89 -1.96
C THR A 451 26.48 17.59 -1.72
N ARG A 452 26.89 17.44 -0.44
CA ARG A 452 28.27 17.09 -0.08
C ARG A 452 28.58 15.66 -0.46
N VAL A 453 27.68 14.74 -0.14
CA VAL A 453 27.82 13.30 -0.46
C VAL A 453 27.90 13.10 -1.97
N LYS A 454 27.02 13.73 -2.75
CA LYS A 454 27.07 13.73 -4.22
C LYS A 454 28.42 14.23 -4.75
N ARG A 455 28.91 15.29 -4.16
CA ARG A 455 30.20 15.86 -4.59
C ARG A 455 31.37 14.96 -4.25
N LEU A 456 31.42 14.38 -3.05
CA LEU A 456 32.44 13.40 -2.65
C LEU A 456 32.46 12.19 -3.59
N TYR A 457 31.26 11.67 -3.91
CA TYR A 457 31.11 10.56 -4.84
C TYR A 457 31.67 10.93 -6.23
N TYR A 458 31.32 12.10 -6.75
CA TYR A 458 31.84 12.61 -8.03
C TYR A 458 33.36 12.81 -8.00
N GLU A 459 33.91 13.30 -6.90
CA GLU A 459 35.36 13.48 -6.75
C GLU A 459 36.11 12.14 -6.80
N MET A 460 35.51 11.09 -6.24
CA MET A 460 36.11 9.76 -6.19
C MET A 460 35.94 8.98 -7.52
N TYR A 461 34.77 8.99 -8.11
CA TYR A 461 34.43 8.11 -9.24
C TYR A 461 34.27 8.85 -10.58
N LYS A 462 34.19 10.19 -10.58
CA LYS A 462 33.85 11.02 -11.74
C LYS A 462 32.49 10.72 -12.36
N GLN A 463 31.55 10.20 -11.54
CA GLN A 463 30.19 9.84 -11.88
C GLN A 463 29.23 10.52 -10.90
N THR A 464 27.98 10.77 -11.34
CA THR A 464 26.93 11.29 -10.48
C THR A 464 26.40 10.19 -9.58
N LEU A 465 26.17 10.49 -8.30
CA LEU A 465 25.51 9.57 -7.37
C LEU A 465 24.01 9.52 -7.71
N GLU A 466 23.60 8.40 -8.28
CA GLU A 466 22.22 8.10 -8.63
C GLU A 466 21.78 6.76 -8.03
N VAL A 467 20.48 6.47 -8.05
CA VAL A 467 19.95 5.17 -7.64
C VAL A 467 20.47 4.10 -8.59
N PRO A 468 21.12 3.03 -8.09
CA PRO A 468 21.79 2.05 -8.94
C PRO A 468 20.80 1.24 -9.79
N LYS A 469 21.12 1.05 -11.05
CA LYS A 469 20.35 0.27 -12.03
C LYS A 469 20.96 -1.11 -12.28
N THR A 470 22.24 -1.28 -11.98
CA THR A 470 22.97 -2.55 -12.11
C THR A 470 23.62 -2.94 -10.78
N PHE A 471 23.96 -4.22 -10.60
CA PHE A 471 24.67 -4.67 -9.41
C PHE A 471 26.12 -4.16 -9.36
N GLU A 472 26.72 -3.84 -10.47
CA GLU A 472 28.01 -3.17 -10.52
C GLU A 472 27.93 -1.76 -9.92
N GLU A 473 26.94 -0.96 -10.33
CA GLU A 473 26.67 0.36 -9.74
C GLU A 473 26.32 0.25 -8.26
N TYR A 474 25.45 -0.73 -7.90
CA TYR A 474 25.08 -1.00 -6.51
C TYR A 474 26.31 -1.26 -5.64
N ASN A 475 27.22 -2.12 -6.08
CA ASN A 475 28.42 -2.46 -5.33
C ASN A 475 29.43 -1.30 -5.28
N GLN A 476 29.54 -0.52 -6.35
CA GLN A 476 30.35 0.70 -6.34
C GLN A 476 29.84 1.71 -5.30
N ILE A 477 28.53 1.94 -5.24
CA ILE A 477 27.86 2.81 -4.28
C ILE A 477 27.97 2.23 -2.86
N ALA A 478 27.74 0.93 -2.70
CA ALA A 478 27.92 0.24 -1.41
C ALA A 478 29.36 0.42 -0.88
N ARG A 479 30.36 0.29 -1.74
CA ARG A 479 31.75 0.51 -1.39
C ARG A 479 32.02 1.95 -0.94
N PHE A 480 31.45 2.92 -1.65
CA PHE A 480 31.54 4.34 -1.28
C PHE A 480 30.96 4.63 0.11
N PHE A 481 29.83 4.02 0.44
CA PHE A 481 29.17 4.19 1.72
C PHE A 481 29.70 3.25 2.84
N THR A 482 30.70 2.43 2.56
CA THR A 482 31.31 1.56 3.58
C THR A 482 32.54 2.26 4.18
N ARG A 483 32.49 2.59 5.47
CA ARG A 483 33.54 3.39 6.15
C ARG A 483 34.93 2.74 6.07
N ARG A 484 34.99 1.42 6.06
CA ARG A 484 36.26 0.68 5.87
C ARG A 484 36.95 1.03 4.53
N PHE A 485 36.22 1.41 3.50
CA PHE A 485 36.75 1.74 2.18
C PHE A 485 36.76 3.25 1.92
N ASN A 486 35.96 4.02 2.63
CA ASN A 486 35.88 5.47 2.53
C ASN A 486 35.63 6.09 3.92
N ASN A 487 36.70 6.65 4.51
CA ASN A 487 36.65 7.23 5.86
C ASN A 487 35.66 8.42 5.97
N GLU A 488 35.30 9.06 4.86
CA GLU A 488 34.30 10.15 4.81
C GLU A 488 32.88 9.68 4.66
N SER A 489 32.65 8.36 4.65
CA SER A 489 31.29 7.81 4.58
C SER A 489 30.45 8.28 5.78
N PRO A 490 29.22 8.79 5.54
CA PRO A 490 28.32 9.21 6.62
C PRO A 490 27.71 8.03 7.40
N VAL A 491 27.85 6.81 6.90
CA VAL A 491 27.35 5.58 7.52
C VAL A 491 28.45 4.53 7.62
N GLU A 492 28.22 3.48 8.43
CA GLU A 492 29.23 2.45 8.66
C GLU A 492 29.31 1.45 7.51
N TYR A 493 28.14 1.06 6.97
CA TYR A 493 28.01 0.02 5.94
C TYR A 493 27.28 0.54 4.71
N GLY A 494 27.70 0.03 3.54
CA GLY A 494 27.08 0.41 2.27
C GLY A 494 25.77 -0.30 2.01
N CYS A 495 25.66 -1.57 2.42
CA CYS A 495 24.45 -2.36 2.24
C CYS A 495 24.25 -3.39 3.35
N THR A 496 23.03 -3.87 3.51
CA THR A 496 22.71 -5.07 4.31
C THR A 496 22.95 -6.34 3.51
N PHE A 497 23.16 -7.46 4.20
CA PHE A 497 23.29 -8.79 3.58
C PHE A 497 22.78 -9.88 4.52
N THR A 498 21.89 -10.76 4.03
CA THR A 498 21.30 -11.83 4.84
C THR A 498 22.11 -13.11 4.67
N SER A 499 22.93 -13.48 5.65
CA SER A 499 23.94 -14.56 5.54
C SER A 499 23.68 -15.79 6.41
N GLY A 500 22.69 -15.74 7.31
CA GLY A 500 22.48 -16.78 8.34
C GLY A 500 22.03 -18.12 7.77
N GLU A 501 20.97 -18.12 6.99
CA GLU A 501 20.47 -19.33 6.36
C GLU A 501 20.96 -19.47 4.92
N PRO A 502 21.38 -20.69 4.50
CA PRO A 502 21.83 -20.91 3.13
C PRO A 502 20.79 -20.52 2.07
N GLU A 503 19.50 -20.81 2.29
CA GLU A 503 18.41 -20.42 1.41
C GLU A 503 18.45 -18.93 1.05
N LEU A 504 18.70 -18.08 2.04
CA LEU A 504 18.69 -16.63 1.87
C LEU A 504 19.92 -16.14 1.09
N VAL A 505 21.09 -16.74 1.32
CA VAL A 505 22.28 -16.50 0.50
C VAL A 505 22.04 -16.96 -0.95
N GLY A 506 21.30 -18.05 -1.13
CA GLY A 506 20.86 -18.51 -2.45
C GLY A 506 19.95 -17.51 -3.16
N VAL A 507 19.04 -16.85 -2.43
CA VAL A 507 18.18 -15.78 -2.96
C VAL A 507 19.04 -14.57 -3.37
N GLU A 508 19.98 -14.15 -2.54
CA GLU A 508 20.92 -13.04 -2.84
C GLU A 508 21.72 -13.32 -4.12
N PHE A 509 22.22 -14.55 -4.28
CA PHE A 509 22.93 -14.98 -5.47
C PHE A 509 22.03 -15.04 -6.70
N LEU A 510 20.85 -15.68 -6.59
CA LEU A 510 19.93 -15.86 -7.71
C LEU A 510 19.40 -14.54 -8.27
N MET A 511 19.13 -13.57 -7.43
CA MET A 511 18.72 -12.24 -7.85
C MET A 511 19.77 -11.59 -8.77
N ARG A 512 21.05 -11.73 -8.43
CA ARG A 512 22.17 -11.26 -9.26
C ARG A 512 22.34 -12.10 -10.52
N TYR A 513 22.24 -13.42 -10.40
CA TYR A 513 22.31 -14.33 -11.56
C TYR A 513 21.26 -13.96 -12.62
N PHE A 514 20.01 -13.77 -12.20
CA PHE A 514 18.92 -13.41 -13.10
C PHE A 514 19.01 -11.99 -13.66
N SER A 515 19.87 -11.13 -13.14
CA SER A 515 20.18 -9.85 -13.80
C SER A 515 21.06 -10.03 -15.05
N HIS A 516 21.70 -11.20 -15.21
CA HIS A 516 22.62 -11.52 -16.31
C HIS A 516 22.14 -12.65 -17.20
N SER A 517 21.20 -13.50 -16.75
CA SER A 517 20.66 -14.64 -17.49
C SER A 517 19.17 -14.85 -17.18
N GLU A 518 18.39 -15.10 -18.18
CA GLU A 518 16.96 -15.40 -18.01
C GLU A 518 16.70 -16.82 -17.51
N THR A 519 17.64 -17.73 -17.73
CA THR A 519 17.49 -19.17 -17.50
C THR A 519 18.57 -19.67 -16.57
N LEU A 520 18.19 -20.42 -15.54
CA LEU A 520 19.12 -21.04 -14.60
C LEU A 520 19.49 -22.46 -15.01
N ILE A 521 18.53 -23.22 -15.54
CA ILE A 521 18.68 -24.65 -15.92
C ILE A 521 18.65 -24.74 -17.43
N ASP A 522 19.59 -25.46 -17.98
CA ASP A 522 19.71 -25.68 -19.44
C ASP A 522 18.76 -26.79 -19.93
N GLU A 523 18.73 -27.01 -21.26
CA GLU A 523 17.91 -28.03 -21.90
C GLU A 523 18.26 -29.45 -21.46
N LYS A 524 19.48 -29.69 -20.95
CA LYS A 524 19.92 -30.97 -20.40
C LYS A 524 19.55 -31.15 -18.93
N GLY A 525 18.95 -30.14 -18.33
CA GLY A 525 18.57 -30.08 -16.93
C GLY A 525 19.74 -29.82 -15.98
N ASP A 526 20.83 -29.23 -16.46
CA ASP A 526 21.99 -28.85 -15.65
C ASP A 526 21.88 -27.41 -15.21
N ILE A 527 22.33 -27.09 -13.97
CA ILE A 527 22.30 -25.70 -13.46
C ILE A 527 23.39 -24.86 -14.12
N PHE A 528 23.11 -23.55 -14.16
CA PHE A 528 23.91 -22.51 -14.80
C PHE A 528 23.94 -22.65 -16.32
N TYR A 529 22.81 -22.30 -16.94
CA TYR A 529 22.72 -22.10 -18.39
C TYR A 529 23.86 -21.21 -18.91
N SER A 530 24.19 -20.14 -18.15
CA SER A 530 25.36 -19.29 -18.39
C SER A 530 26.33 -19.36 -17.21
N ILE A 531 27.51 -19.93 -17.44
CA ILE A 531 28.62 -19.97 -16.46
C ILE A 531 29.13 -18.53 -16.20
N GLU A 532 29.27 -17.72 -17.25
CA GLU A 532 29.70 -16.33 -17.15
C GLU A 532 28.75 -15.51 -16.24
N ALA A 533 27.43 -15.70 -16.39
CA ALA A 533 26.45 -15.07 -15.52
C ALA A 533 26.60 -15.53 -14.05
N ALA A 534 26.91 -16.82 -13.83
CA ALA A 534 27.12 -17.37 -12.49
C ALA A 534 28.40 -16.80 -11.83
N GLU A 535 29.49 -16.70 -12.57
CA GLU A 535 30.74 -16.12 -12.08
C GLU A 535 30.58 -14.64 -11.76
N LYS A 536 29.89 -13.90 -12.63
CA LYS A 536 29.59 -12.48 -12.41
C LYS A 536 28.70 -12.26 -11.18
N ALA A 537 27.62 -13.05 -11.06
CA ALA A 537 26.75 -13.01 -9.90
C ALA A 537 27.46 -13.37 -8.59
N LEU A 538 28.36 -14.35 -8.63
CA LEU A 538 29.18 -14.72 -7.47
C LEU A 538 30.08 -13.60 -7.02
N LYS A 539 30.76 -12.93 -7.96
CA LYS A 539 31.59 -11.74 -7.69
C LYS A 539 30.74 -10.63 -7.08
N GLU A 540 29.61 -10.29 -7.70
CA GLU A 540 28.72 -9.24 -7.21
C GLU A 540 28.17 -9.54 -5.81
N THR A 541 27.88 -10.82 -5.51
CA THR A 541 27.46 -11.28 -4.17
C THR A 541 28.57 -11.08 -3.15
N SER A 542 29.81 -11.46 -3.49
CA SER A 542 30.98 -11.28 -2.64
C SER A 542 31.28 -9.78 -2.40
N ASP A 543 31.15 -8.95 -3.42
CA ASP A 543 31.38 -7.51 -3.30
C ASP A 543 30.35 -6.87 -2.35
N SER A 544 29.06 -7.24 -2.45
CA SER A 544 28.02 -6.79 -1.52
C SER A 544 28.29 -7.28 -0.09
N TRP A 545 28.65 -8.56 0.09
CA TRP A 545 29.06 -9.10 1.39
C TRP A 545 30.21 -8.29 1.99
N ASN A 546 31.18 -7.86 1.19
CA ASN A 546 32.28 -7.04 1.65
C ASN A 546 31.91 -5.61 2.09
N CYS A 547 30.71 -5.16 1.74
CA CYS A 547 30.17 -3.85 2.10
C CYS A 547 29.12 -3.89 3.22
N SER A 548 28.86 -5.09 3.81
CA SER A 548 27.89 -5.30 4.88
C SER A 548 28.56 -5.43 6.26
N SER A 549 27.77 -5.49 7.32
CA SER A 549 28.21 -5.58 8.72
C SER A 549 28.94 -6.88 9.08
N LYS A 550 28.84 -7.93 8.28
CA LYS A 550 29.33 -9.28 8.57
C LYS A 550 28.60 -9.97 9.72
N GLU A 551 27.59 -9.36 10.29
CA GLU A 551 26.77 -10.04 11.28
C GLU A 551 25.97 -11.19 10.63
N LYS A 552 25.76 -12.25 11.42
CA LYS A 552 25.00 -13.40 10.96
C LYS A 552 23.51 -13.14 11.15
N HIS A 553 22.90 -12.51 10.19
CA HIS A 553 21.45 -12.30 10.15
C HIS A 553 20.74 -13.57 9.69
N MET A 554 19.92 -14.15 10.57
CA MET A 554 19.24 -15.43 10.32
C MET A 554 18.07 -15.27 9.36
N TRP A 555 17.42 -14.09 9.34
CA TRP A 555 16.21 -13.84 8.57
C TRP A 555 16.15 -12.40 8.06
N TRP A 556 15.29 -12.13 7.10
CA TRP A 556 15.09 -10.78 6.57
C TRP A 556 14.64 -9.74 7.60
N THR A 557 13.96 -10.17 8.67
CA THR A 557 13.60 -9.27 9.77
C THR A 557 14.81 -8.69 10.49
N ASP A 558 15.91 -9.44 10.56
CA ASP A 558 17.14 -9.00 11.23
C ASP A 558 17.84 -7.93 10.39
N THR A 559 17.98 -8.15 9.09
CA THR A 559 18.56 -7.15 8.16
C THR A 559 17.65 -5.94 7.98
N ALA A 560 16.33 -6.10 8.05
CA ALA A 560 15.40 -4.98 8.09
C ALA A 560 15.60 -4.12 9.35
N LYS A 561 15.82 -4.75 10.51
CA LYS A 561 16.13 -4.06 11.76
C LYS A 561 17.46 -3.32 11.67
N GLU A 562 18.51 -3.97 11.15
CA GLU A 562 19.82 -3.33 10.91
C GLU A 562 19.70 -2.07 10.07
N PHE A 563 18.94 -2.13 8.96
CA PHE A 563 18.72 -0.96 8.11
C PHE A 563 17.93 0.14 8.85
N ALA A 564 16.91 -0.24 9.64
CA ALA A 564 16.11 0.70 10.42
C ALA A 564 16.94 1.44 11.49
N GLU A 565 18.06 0.87 11.95
CA GLU A 565 19.02 1.51 12.87
C GLU A 565 19.81 2.68 12.20
N GLY A 566 19.77 2.79 10.88
CA GLY A 566 20.28 3.95 10.13
C GLY A 566 21.78 3.95 9.86
N ASN A 567 22.48 2.88 10.17
CA ASN A 567 23.95 2.75 9.98
C ASN A 567 24.33 2.23 8.59
N THR A 568 23.35 1.97 7.73
CA THR A 568 23.50 1.37 6.41
C THR A 568 22.86 2.26 5.34
N ALA A 569 23.50 2.40 4.16
CA ALA A 569 23.02 3.28 3.09
C ALA A 569 21.91 2.66 2.23
N MET A 570 22.00 1.36 1.93
CA MET A 570 21.10 0.63 1.02
C MET A 570 20.72 -0.73 1.59
N SER A 571 19.53 -1.21 1.21
CA SER A 571 19.05 -2.54 1.59
C SER A 571 18.09 -3.09 0.53
N ILE A 572 18.24 -4.34 0.12
CA ILE A 572 17.29 -5.03 -0.75
C ILE A 572 16.45 -5.95 0.11
N HIS A 573 15.13 -5.75 0.09
CA HIS A 573 14.21 -6.48 0.93
C HIS A 573 12.94 -6.92 0.24
N MET A 574 12.39 -8.04 0.70
CA MET A 574 11.00 -8.42 0.47
C MET A 574 10.06 -7.46 1.22
N ILE A 575 9.10 -6.84 0.51
CA ILE A 575 8.23 -5.78 1.07
C ILE A 575 7.39 -6.21 2.28
N ASN A 576 7.16 -7.51 2.47
CA ASN A 576 6.41 -8.03 3.62
C ASN A 576 7.20 -8.08 4.94
N HIS A 577 8.48 -7.69 4.94
CA HIS A 577 9.34 -7.65 6.13
C HIS A 577 9.77 -6.23 6.54
N VAL A 578 9.37 -5.20 5.80
CA VAL A 578 9.90 -3.84 5.97
C VAL A 578 8.95 -2.85 6.67
N SER A 579 7.85 -3.31 7.24
CA SER A 579 6.93 -2.44 8.01
C SER A 579 7.64 -1.69 9.15
N GLY A 580 8.70 -2.28 9.71
CA GLY A 580 9.53 -1.64 10.73
C GLY A 580 10.30 -0.39 10.28
N PHE A 581 10.46 -0.15 8.98
CA PHE A 581 11.17 1.04 8.46
C PHE A 581 10.47 2.35 8.79
N VAL A 582 9.16 2.32 8.98
CA VAL A 582 8.34 3.49 9.36
C VAL A 582 7.94 3.49 10.84
N GLY A 583 8.40 2.51 11.61
CA GLY A 583 8.15 2.41 13.04
C GLY A 583 8.73 3.59 13.85
N THR A 584 8.24 3.76 15.08
CA THR A 584 8.67 4.86 15.99
C THR A 584 10.16 4.82 16.29
N ASP A 585 10.74 3.64 16.38
CA ASP A 585 12.15 3.43 16.73
C ASP A 585 13.08 3.47 15.50
N SER A 586 12.52 3.59 14.30
CA SER A 586 13.30 3.63 13.07
C SER A 586 14.00 4.97 12.88
N LYS A 587 15.31 4.94 12.72
CA LYS A 587 16.15 6.12 12.41
C LYS A 587 16.11 6.51 10.92
N VAL A 588 15.53 5.66 10.08
CA VAL A 588 15.38 5.90 8.64
C VAL A 588 13.98 6.39 8.26
N ARG A 589 13.05 6.47 9.19
CA ARG A 589 11.71 7.01 8.95
C ARG A 589 11.78 8.44 8.38
N GLY A 590 11.08 8.68 7.28
CA GLY A 590 11.08 9.95 6.56
C GLY A 590 12.35 10.22 5.70
N LYS A 591 13.30 9.28 5.67
CA LYS A 591 14.58 9.39 4.93
C LYS A 591 14.71 8.32 3.84
N LEU A 592 13.64 7.60 3.55
CA LEU A 592 13.62 6.47 2.63
C LEU A 592 13.41 6.91 1.19
N GLY A 593 14.19 6.32 0.28
CA GLY A 593 13.85 6.15 -1.11
C GLY A 593 13.72 4.67 -1.43
N TRP A 594 13.05 4.37 -2.52
CA TRP A 594 12.88 3.00 -3.00
C TRP A 594 12.92 2.95 -4.53
N SER A 595 13.30 1.80 -5.03
CA SER A 595 13.38 1.52 -6.47
C SER A 595 13.23 0.02 -6.71
N VAL A 596 13.06 -0.36 -7.98
CA VAL A 596 13.25 -1.74 -8.39
C VAL A 596 14.69 -2.18 -8.05
N VAL A 597 14.88 -3.47 -7.81
CA VAL A 597 16.22 -4.02 -7.59
C VAL A 597 17.14 -3.79 -8.80
N PRO A 598 18.46 -3.65 -8.59
CA PRO A 598 19.41 -3.58 -9.70
C PRO A 598 19.23 -4.76 -10.66
N GLY A 599 19.35 -4.50 -11.96
CA GLY A 599 19.07 -5.51 -13.01
C GLY A 599 17.59 -5.66 -13.36
N ASN A 600 16.68 -4.94 -12.69
CA ASN A 600 15.23 -4.92 -12.96
C ASN A 600 14.57 -6.31 -13.01
N ASN A 601 15.04 -7.22 -12.18
CA ASN A 601 14.53 -8.61 -12.12
C ASN A 601 14.24 -9.02 -10.66
N PRO A 602 13.25 -8.41 -10.00
CA PRO A 602 12.95 -8.67 -8.60
C PRO A 602 12.38 -10.09 -8.43
N MET A 603 12.82 -10.79 -7.39
CA MET A 603 12.25 -12.07 -7.03
C MET A 603 10.90 -11.89 -6.33
N LEU A 604 9.95 -12.77 -6.67
CA LEU A 604 8.68 -12.89 -5.99
C LEU A 604 8.80 -13.84 -4.80
N GLY A 605 8.22 -13.46 -3.69
CA GLY A 605 8.16 -14.26 -2.48
C GLY A 605 6.77 -14.23 -1.83
N GLY A 606 6.70 -14.56 -0.55
CA GLY A 606 5.46 -14.52 0.23
C GLY A 606 4.77 -15.88 0.30
N SER A 607 3.42 -15.88 0.38
CA SER A 607 2.68 -17.10 0.68
C SER A 607 1.36 -17.20 -0.07
N VAL A 608 0.88 -18.45 -0.18
CA VAL A 608 -0.45 -18.81 -0.66
C VAL A 608 -1.31 -19.33 0.50
N LEU A 609 -2.62 -19.24 0.36
CA LEU A 609 -3.60 -19.68 1.35
C LEU A 609 -4.59 -20.64 0.69
N GLY A 610 -4.62 -21.88 1.12
CA GLY A 610 -5.47 -22.92 0.55
C GLY A 610 -6.18 -23.76 1.59
N ILE A 611 -7.20 -24.51 1.16
CA ILE A 611 -7.98 -25.41 2.01
C ILE A 611 -7.34 -26.78 1.97
N SER A 612 -7.07 -27.38 3.15
CA SER A 612 -6.56 -28.73 3.26
C SER A 612 -7.51 -29.72 2.61
N LYS A 613 -7.01 -30.62 1.76
CA LYS A 613 -7.82 -31.66 1.15
C LYS A 613 -8.42 -32.64 2.16
N TYR A 614 -7.83 -32.71 3.36
CA TYR A 614 -8.32 -33.52 4.47
C TYR A 614 -9.23 -32.77 5.45
N SER A 615 -9.54 -31.49 5.19
CA SER A 615 -10.50 -30.74 6.01
C SER A 615 -11.91 -31.34 5.92
N ASN A 616 -12.56 -31.45 7.07
CA ASN A 616 -13.99 -31.78 7.17
C ASN A 616 -14.88 -30.54 7.11
N ASN A 617 -14.29 -29.33 7.12
CA ASN A 617 -14.97 -28.04 7.18
C ASN A 617 -14.77 -27.21 5.90
N LYS A 618 -14.66 -27.84 4.72
CA LYS A 618 -14.26 -27.19 3.46
C LYS A 618 -15.12 -25.98 3.08
N GLU A 619 -16.45 -26.09 3.25
CA GLU A 619 -17.37 -24.99 2.93
C GLU A 619 -17.19 -23.79 3.87
N GLU A 620 -16.98 -24.04 5.18
CA GLU A 620 -16.74 -22.99 6.15
C GLU A 620 -15.37 -22.34 5.94
N ALA A 621 -14.36 -23.17 5.66
CA ALA A 621 -13.03 -22.69 5.30
C ALA A 621 -13.07 -21.79 4.05
N LEU A 622 -13.86 -22.16 3.03
CA LEU A 622 -14.03 -21.35 1.85
C LEU A 622 -14.75 -20.01 2.15
N ARG A 623 -15.77 -20.01 3.01
CA ARG A 623 -16.43 -18.78 3.46
C ARG A 623 -15.45 -17.83 4.15
N PHE A 624 -14.60 -18.37 5.01
CA PHE A 624 -13.54 -17.59 5.65
C PHE A 624 -12.52 -17.04 4.63
N LEU A 625 -12.07 -17.83 3.64
CA LEU A 625 -11.18 -17.36 2.58
C LEU A 625 -11.82 -16.26 1.73
N LYS A 626 -13.11 -16.40 1.39
CA LYS A 626 -13.85 -15.34 0.68
C LYS A 626 -13.95 -14.07 1.50
N TRP A 627 -14.16 -14.18 2.81
CA TRP A 627 -14.17 -13.03 3.71
C TRP A 627 -12.81 -12.35 3.79
N LEU A 628 -11.71 -13.10 3.91
CA LEU A 628 -10.35 -12.56 3.86
C LEU A 628 -10.03 -11.86 2.52
N SER A 629 -10.70 -12.25 1.46
CA SER A 629 -10.52 -11.71 0.11
C SER A 629 -11.28 -10.40 -0.13
N ARG A 630 -11.97 -9.86 0.86
CA ARG A 630 -12.65 -8.57 0.75
C ARG A 630 -11.65 -7.43 0.72
N ASP A 631 -11.99 -6.36 0.05
CA ASP A 631 -11.14 -5.18 -0.11
C ASP A 631 -10.83 -4.51 1.24
N ASP A 632 -11.87 -4.33 2.08
CA ASP A 632 -11.74 -3.72 3.41
C ASP A 632 -10.88 -4.57 4.37
N ILE A 633 -11.03 -5.90 4.33
CA ILE A 633 -10.22 -6.83 5.13
C ILE A 633 -8.78 -6.86 4.65
N GLY A 634 -8.56 -6.83 3.33
CA GLY A 634 -7.24 -6.70 2.74
C GLY A 634 -6.53 -5.41 3.17
N THR A 635 -7.21 -4.28 3.11
CA THR A 635 -6.71 -2.97 3.57
C THR A 635 -6.39 -3.00 5.06
N ALA A 636 -7.31 -3.48 5.91
CA ALA A 636 -7.08 -3.62 7.35
C ALA A 636 -5.85 -4.49 7.67
N THR A 637 -5.69 -5.61 6.93
CA THR A 637 -4.53 -6.51 7.12
C THR A 637 -3.21 -5.78 6.85
N VAL A 638 -3.16 -4.92 5.82
CA VAL A 638 -1.94 -4.14 5.51
C VAL A 638 -1.69 -3.07 6.56
N LEU A 639 -2.70 -2.34 7.00
CA LEU A 639 -2.57 -1.33 8.07
C LEU A 639 -2.07 -1.94 9.39
N LEU A 640 -2.42 -3.19 9.67
CA LEU A 640 -1.93 -3.96 10.81
C LEU A 640 -0.51 -4.53 10.62
N GLY A 641 0.20 -4.15 9.56
CA GLY A 641 1.57 -4.55 9.29
C GLY A 641 1.71 -5.85 8.48
N GLY A 642 0.61 -6.45 8.03
CA GLY A 642 0.60 -7.58 7.11
C GLY A 642 0.68 -7.17 5.64
N MET A 643 0.33 -8.09 4.76
CA MET A 643 0.23 -7.85 3.31
C MET A 643 -1.06 -8.44 2.77
N SER A 644 -1.55 -7.85 1.70
CA SER A 644 -2.72 -8.32 0.94
C SER A 644 -2.42 -8.33 -0.56
N ALA A 645 -3.08 -9.20 -1.31
CA ALA A 645 -3.00 -9.21 -2.77
C ALA A 645 -4.09 -8.37 -3.44
N LYS A 646 -4.97 -7.73 -2.68
CA LYS A 646 -6.05 -6.90 -3.22
C LYS A 646 -5.55 -5.56 -3.71
N ASN A 647 -5.89 -5.19 -4.95
CA ASN A 647 -5.56 -3.87 -5.52
C ASN A 647 -5.99 -2.71 -4.60
N ALA A 648 -7.15 -2.85 -3.98
CA ALA A 648 -7.71 -1.87 -3.06
C ALA A 648 -6.73 -1.44 -1.97
N ALA A 649 -5.99 -2.39 -1.38
CA ALA A 649 -5.02 -2.08 -0.34
C ALA A 649 -3.85 -1.22 -0.86
N TYR A 650 -3.42 -1.41 -2.11
CA TYR A 650 -2.34 -0.63 -2.72
C TYR A 650 -2.80 0.76 -3.21
N ASP A 651 -4.08 0.91 -3.44
CA ASP A 651 -4.71 2.16 -3.88
C ASP A 651 -5.24 3.00 -2.71
N ASP A 652 -5.20 2.49 -1.49
CA ASP A 652 -5.71 3.18 -0.30
C ASP A 652 -4.76 4.26 0.20
N ALA A 653 -5.28 5.46 0.53
CA ALA A 653 -4.47 6.60 0.94
C ALA A 653 -3.81 6.40 2.31
N GLU A 654 -4.51 5.79 3.26
CA GLU A 654 -3.98 5.55 4.60
C GLU A 654 -2.86 4.50 4.56
N VAL A 655 -3.03 3.47 3.73
CA VAL A 655 -1.98 2.47 3.46
C VAL A 655 -0.76 3.13 2.81
N ASN A 656 -0.96 3.96 1.79
CA ASN A 656 0.14 4.64 1.10
C ASN A 656 0.84 5.69 1.97
N ASN A 657 0.12 6.33 2.90
CA ASN A 657 0.75 7.18 3.91
C ASN A 657 1.59 6.39 4.91
N SER A 658 1.14 5.19 5.28
CA SER A 658 1.84 4.31 6.22
C SER A 658 3.03 3.61 5.56
N TYR A 659 2.85 3.12 4.33
CA TYR A 659 3.81 2.31 3.58
C TYR A 659 3.98 2.85 2.14
N PRO A 660 4.67 3.99 1.95
CA PRO A 660 4.64 4.75 0.70
C PRO A 660 5.28 4.05 -0.50
N TRP A 661 5.99 2.95 -0.29
CA TRP A 661 6.55 2.11 -1.36
C TRP A 661 5.54 1.16 -2.01
N LEU A 662 4.34 0.97 -1.43
CA LEU A 662 3.39 -0.05 -1.92
C LEU A 662 2.79 0.31 -3.27
N ASP A 663 2.48 1.57 -3.55
CA ASP A 663 2.06 1.99 -4.90
C ASP A 663 3.14 1.68 -5.96
N TYR A 664 4.41 1.86 -5.60
CA TYR A 664 5.52 1.51 -6.49
C TYR A 664 5.66 -0.02 -6.64
N ALA A 665 5.54 -0.76 -5.54
CA ALA A 665 5.57 -2.21 -5.54
C ALA A 665 4.47 -2.80 -6.44
N LYS A 666 3.26 -2.23 -6.46
CA LYS A 666 2.17 -2.62 -7.36
C LYS A 666 2.62 -2.65 -8.81
N LYS A 667 3.30 -1.62 -9.29
CA LYS A 667 3.83 -1.53 -10.65
C LYS A 667 4.94 -2.56 -10.92
N CYS A 668 5.77 -2.84 -9.91
CA CYS A 668 6.80 -3.86 -10.00
C CYS A 668 6.20 -5.27 -10.11
N PHE A 669 5.09 -5.55 -9.43
CA PHE A 669 4.38 -6.82 -9.58
C PHE A 669 3.90 -7.07 -11.01
N GLU A 670 3.44 -6.05 -11.72
CA GLU A 670 2.98 -6.17 -13.11
C GLU A 670 4.09 -6.63 -14.05
N ASN A 671 5.34 -6.26 -13.78
CA ASN A 671 6.50 -6.58 -14.59
C ASN A 671 7.36 -7.72 -14.02
N SER A 672 6.98 -8.27 -12.86
CA SER A 672 7.77 -9.33 -12.22
C SER A 672 7.65 -10.66 -12.95
N ARG A 673 8.75 -11.40 -12.99
CA ARG A 673 8.75 -12.77 -13.51
C ARG A 673 8.29 -13.75 -12.44
N GLY A 674 7.35 -14.61 -12.80
CA GLY A 674 6.92 -15.75 -12.00
C GLY A 674 8.03 -16.79 -11.85
N ASN A 675 7.72 -18.03 -11.65
CA ASN A 675 8.63 -19.12 -11.35
C ASN A 675 9.89 -19.18 -12.24
N TYR A 676 11.06 -19.15 -11.60
CA TYR A 676 12.38 -19.23 -12.23
C TYR A 676 12.87 -20.66 -12.50
N CYS A 677 12.11 -21.68 -12.12
CA CYS A 677 12.50 -23.06 -12.34
C CYS A 677 11.71 -23.66 -13.51
N PRO A 678 12.33 -23.81 -14.70
CA PRO A 678 11.72 -24.51 -15.81
C PRO A 678 11.47 -25.96 -15.39
N THR A 679 10.36 -26.50 -15.82
CA THR A 679 10.10 -27.93 -15.73
C THR A 679 10.77 -28.60 -16.91
N LYS A 680 11.59 -29.60 -16.64
CA LYS A 680 12.06 -30.55 -17.68
C LYS A 680 11.17 -31.78 -17.61
N ASP A 681 10.61 -32.19 -18.75
CA ASP A 681 9.82 -33.42 -18.88
C ASP A 681 8.71 -33.60 -17.81
N GLY A 682 8.14 -32.51 -17.32
CA GLY A 682 7.08 -32.52 -16.29
C GLY A 682 7.58 -32.61 -14.84
N GLU A 683 8.87 -32.76 -14.58
CA GLU A 683 9.42 -32.75 -13.22
C GLU A 683 9.70 -31.31 -12.75
N LYS A 684 9.08 -30.91 -11.63
CA LYS A 684 9.28 -29.61 -11.01
C LYS A 684 10.51 -29.63 -10.09
N VAL A 685 11.50 -28.80 -10.36
CA VAL A 685 12.63 -28.59 -9.44
C VAL A 685 12.11 -27.89 -8.18
N VAL A 686 12.45 -28.40 -7.01
CA VAL A 686 12.10 -27.77 -5.73
C VAL A 686 12.98 -26.53 -5.54
N LEU A 687 12.39 -25.34 -5.71
CA LEU A 687 13.15 -24.08 -5.66
C LEU A 687 13.89 -23.91 -4.34
N LYS A 688 13.27 -24.25 -3.19
CA LYS A 688 13.90 -24.18 -1.87
C LYS A 688 15.16 -25.06 -1.78
N GLU A 689 15.12 -26.28 -2.29
CA GLU A 689 16.29 -27.15 -2.28
C GLU A 689 17.44 -26.60 -3.14
N LEU A 690 17.09 -25.98 -4.26
CA LEU A 690 18.05 -25.34 -5.14
C LEU A 690 18.64 -24.07 -4.50
N GLN A 691 17.81 -23.24 -3.88
CA GLN A 691 18.26 -22.07 -3.12
C GLN A 691 19.21 -22.47 -2.00
N ASN A 692 18.87 -23.50 -1.23
CA ASN A 692 19.71 -24.03 -0.16
C ASN A 692 21.06 -24.52 -0.68
N LEU A 693 21.06 -25.28 -1.78
CA LEU A 693 22.27 -25.82 -2.39
C LEU A 693 23.20 -24.70 -2.89
N LEU A 694 22.64 -23.78 -3.67
CA LEU A 694 23.39 -22.63 -4.20
C LEU A 694 23.89 -21.73 -3.08
N GLY A 695 23.02 -21.43 -2.12
CA GLY A 695 23.37 -20.60 -0.99
C GLY A 695 24.45 -21.21 -0.09
N LEU A 696 24.44 -22.54 0.11
CA LEU A 696 25.52 -23.20 0.84
C LEU A 696 26.86 -23.04 0.10
N ALA A 697 26.88 -23.31 -1.21
CA ALA A 697 28.09 -23.17 -2.01
C ALA A 697 28.65 -21.74 -1.99
N VAL A 698 27.77 -20.76 -2.21
CA VAL A 698 28.13 -19.34 -2.24
C VAL A 698 28.60 -18.88 -0.85
N ARG A 699 27.91 -19.28 0.22
CA ARG A 699 28.28 -18.95 1.60
C ARG A 699 29.66 -19.46 1.97
N GLU A 700 29.97 -20.72 1.63
CA GLU A 700 31.30 -21.29 1.87
C GLU A 700 32.39 -20.54 1.12
N GLY A 701 32.08 -20.06 -0.10
CA GLY A 701 32.99 -19.23 -0.88
C GLY A 701 33.24 -17.84 -0.26
N ILE A 702 32.18 -17.09 0.06
CA ILE A 702 32.32 -15.75 0.63
C ILE A 702 32.91 -15.72 2.04
N MET A 703 32.79 -16.85 2.78
CA MET A 703 33.44 -17.04 4.08
C MET A 703 34.88 -17.53 3.97
N GLY A 704 35.39 -17.85 2.77
CA GLY A 704 36.75 -18.28 2.52
C GLY A 704 37.02 -19.77 2.83
N ASN A 705 35.97 -20.58 3.03
CA ASN A 705 36.10 -22.03 3.27
C ASN A 705 36.32 -22.80 1.96
N ILE A 706 35.87 -22.26 0.83
CA ILE A 706 36.09 -22.75 -0.52
C ILE A 706 36.68 -21.59 -1.35
N ASP A 707 37.65 -21.89 -2.17
CA ASP A 707 38.18 -20.91 -3.14
C ASP A 707 37.06 -20.46 -4.08
N MET A 708 36.92 -19.14 -4.29
CA MET A 708 35.87 -18.56 -5.12
C MET A 708 35.81 -19.17 -6.53
N ASP A 709 36.95 -19.50 -7.12
CA ASP A 709 37.04 -20.15 -8.45
C ASP A 709 36.45 -21.55 -8.47
N ASN A 710 36.25 -22.18 -7.32
CA ASN A 710 35.70 -23.54 -7.20
C ASN A 710 34.22 -23.55 -6.78
N VAL A 711 33.64 -22.44 -6.37
CA VAL A 711 32.26 -22.36 -5.86
C VAL A 711 31.26 -22.86 -6.92
N ILE A 712 31.35 -22.40 -8.16
CA ILE A 712 30.46 -22.79 -9.25
C ILE A 712 30.59 -24.30 -9.56
N LYS A 713 31.81 -24.84 -9.58
CA LYS A 713 32.07 -26.28 -9.77
C LYS A 713 31.47 -27.09 -8.61
N PHE A 714 31.62 -26.62 -7.38
CA PHE A 714 31.06 -27.28 -6.20
C PHE A 714 29.52 -27.30 -6.25
N ALA A 715 28.91 -26.19 -6.61
CA ALA A 715 27.45 -26.08 -6.78
C ALA A 715 26.94 -27.08 -7.85
N ARG A 716 27.56 -27.09 -9.02
CA ARG A 716 27.21 -28.06 -10.12
C ARG A 716 27.34 -29.50 -9.69
N SER A 717 28.47 -29.88 -9.09
CA SER A 717 28.69 -31.25 -8.64
C SER A 717 27.71 -31.69 -7.54
N SER A 718 27.31 -30.76 -6.66
CA SER A 718 26.33 -31.03 -5.63
C SER A 718 24.93 -31.20 -6.20
N TYR A 719 24.57 -30.42 -7.21
CA TYR A 719 23.29 -30.54 -7.90
C TYR A 719 23.19 -31.89 -8.68
N GLU A 720 24.25 -32.30 -9.36
CA GLU A 720 24.32 -33.59 -10.05
C GLU A 720 24.13 -34.79 -9.10
N ARG A 721 24.66 -34.71 -7.87
CA ARG A 721 24.44 -35.75 -6.84
C ARG A 721 22.97 -35.86 -6.46
N ILE A 722 22.27 -34.70 -6.33
CA ILE A 722 20.83 -34.67 -6.01
C ILE A 722 20.03 -35.26 -7.18
N LYS A 723 20.35 -34.85 -8.40
CA LYS A 723 19.74 -35.37 -9.65
C LYS A 723 19.85 -36.89 -9.78
N LYS A 724 21.03 -37.47 -9.52
CA LYS A 724 21.25 -38.94 -9.53
C LYS A 724 20.40 -39.62 -8.44
N LYS A 725 20.42 -39.14 -7.20
CA LYS A 725 19.64 -39.75 -6.13
C LYS A 725 18.13 -39.73 -6.35
N ARG A 726 17.61 -38.81 -7.14
CA ARG A 726 16.20 -38.76 -7.55
C ARG A 726 15.91 -39.84 -8.62
N ASN A 727 16.77 -39.95 -9.61
CA ASN A 727 16.61 -40.93 -10.68
C ASN A 727 16.77 -42.40 -10.18
N ASP A 728 17.53 -42.63 -9.09
CA ASP A 728 17.69 -43.95 -8.47
C ASP A 728 16.50 -44.35 -7.56
N LYS A 729 15.54 -43.44 -7.30
CA LYS A 729 14.33 -43.72 -6.50
C LYS A 729 13.07 -44.00 -7.34
N PHE A 730 13.17 -43.89 -8.66
CA PHE A 730 12.17 -44.29 -9.64
C PHE A 730 12.68 -45.46 -10.49
#